data_eeef0800576efd4451fac118b6616cd4
#
_entry.id   eeef0800576efd4451fac118b6616cd4
#
_cell.length_a   1.000
_cell.length_b   1.000
_cell.length_c   1.000
_cell.angle_alpha   90.00
_cell.angle_beta   90.00
_cell.angle_gamma   90.00
#
_symmetry.space_group_name_H-M   'P 1'
#
loop_
_entity.id
_entity.type
_entity.pdbx_description
1 polymer ?
#
loop_
_entity_poly.entity_id
_entity_poly.type
_entity_poly.pdbx_seq_one_letter_code
_entity_poly.pdbx_strand_id
1 'polypeptide(L)'
;MKANVCGIEKKLADLEKDDFKKAVVNFDQLLECLEEESLNLMGKYLLGFLSRGHGTSRSSSNYKKIAKKSHFLIHSSSKQENLKEDRKSWLKENKPLLQSSDAHKEDSIGKKYTWIKAEKTFEGLKQIIYEPETRVSIDEKKPQDPLYKIDCVRLRFDGEVKITNEKGDAPFCYAGFDQKLYFSPNFTCVIGGRGSGKSTLLQLIASKLYDKSLVKGLKHETIQECIEIQPDTGIVDSVEYLAQNEVEEFATNVSKFTEAIFNRIDSKSSGNLKELENQIIENIKKFDEQITYWQEKTKLEEQLKNREKERKKSQNIIDTFTDEDYLDKREKLQENHKALIYLKQSKEVVLTFIEKLKRVVNFESKENMEEKNSYDKVYNQLKQNICKELEEIDKNIKNGCFDSDDKNIEKLEVKQQTLRQEIGEFLKEKGVIDENIGDLERANCQLADIEKEITDLKREIEEITNKIKGFSYEDIDKNIEEFKDQINKELSKINSAFEEISKNHKEVKPITIKYRLNEDIFEGVFEDFDKLVDKGFNIQKHQSKIKEYLKEIELKNTIDMQHAGFIEELYSSIDNKKAAFYETMKDIFDREIHFQIYRLLILKHLRNVEKYKIFEVRYDKRALNETSFGQKCTAVLVVLLSLGNNPIIIDEPEAHLDSALIANYLVTLIKKQKQKRQIIFATHNANLVLNADAEQIIQLKNENNKIVVQSFMIESDKHKEDLLKLEGGEKAFKDRERKYGITKDKTKNKE
;
A
#
# COMPACT_ATOMS: atom_id res chain seq x y z
N MET A 1 -31.68 -42.96 -41.64
CA MET A 1 -32.44 -41.87 -41.02
C MET A 1 -33.71 -41.62 -41.85
N LYS A 2 -34.83 -41.39 -41.20
CA LYS A 2 -36.12 -41.11 -41.86
C LYS A 2 -36.54 -39.66 -41.55
N ALA A 3 -37.17 -39.01 -42.49
CA ALA A 3 -37.82 -37.74 -42.30
C ALA A 3 -39.34 -37.86 -42.54
N ASN A 4 -40.10 -37.06 -41.79
CA ASN A 4 -41.53 -36.93 -42.07
C ASN A 4 -41.78 -35.77 -43.03
N VAL A 5 -42.35 -36.08 -44.17
CA VAL A 5 -42.72 -35.07 -45.18
C VAL A 5 -44.25 -35.07 -45.29
N CYS A 6 -44.89 -34.06 -44.71
CA CYS A 6 -46.35 -33.92 -44.70
C CYS A 6 -47.11 -35.15 -44.21
N GLY A 7 -46.60 -35.83 -43.16
CA GLY A 7 -47.22 -37.01 -42.56
C GLY A 7 -46.74 -38.36 -43.12
N ILE A 8 -45.88 -38.34 -44.16
CA ILE A 8 -45.35 -39.54 -44.80
C ILE A 8 -43.90 -39.72 -44.39
N GLU A 9 -43.51 -40.87 -43.79
CA GLU A 9 -42.12 -41.20 -43.53
C GLU A 9 -41.38 -41.58 -44.85
N LYS A 10 -40.35 -40.80 -45.19
CA LYS A 10 -39.41 -41.09 -46.31
C LYS A 10 -38.00 -41.27 -45.75
N LYS A 11 -37.17 -42.12 -46.38
CA LYS A 11 -35.74 -42.14 -46.11
C LYS A 11 -35.13 -40.84 -46.59
N LEU A 12 -34.15 -40.28 -45.85
CA LEU A 12 -33.46 -39.06 -46.25
C LEU A 12 -32.82 -39.15 -47.66
N ALA A 13 -32.39 -40.37 -48.04
CA ALA A 13 -31.81 -40.63 -49.38
C ALA A 13 -32.86 -40.59 -50.52
N ASP A 14 -34.12 -40.71 -50.16
CA ASP A 14 -35.21 -40.77 -51.15
C ASP A 14 -35.98 -39.41 -51.23
N LEU A 15 -35.48 -38.35 -50.62
CA LEU A 15 -36.12 -37.04 -50.63
C LEU A 15 -35.83 -36.29 -51.95
N GLU A 16 -36.86 -35.83 -52.61
CA GLU A 16 -36.79 -34.95 -53.75
C GLU A 16 -36.61 -33.48 -53.32
N LYS A 17 -36.18 -32.61 -54.26
CA LYS A 17 -35.86 -31.18 -53.99
C LYS A 17 -36.99 -30.44 -53.25
N ASP A 18 -38.23 -30.73 -53.53
CA ASP A 18 -39.39 -30.09 -52.90
C ASP A 18 -39.74 -30.71 -51.54
N ASP A 19 -39.35 -31.96 -51.28
CA ASP A 19 -39.53 -32.65 -50.00
C ASP A 19 -38.66 -32.01 -48.90
N PHE A 20 -37.45 -31.55 -49.22
CA PHE A 20 -36.54 -30.95 -48.29
C PHE A 20 -37.11 -29.73 -47.55
N LYS A 21 -37.98 -28.95 -48.26
CA LYS A 21 -38.63 -27.78 -47.64
C LYS A 21 -39.66 -28.14 -46.59
N LYS A 22 -40.20 -29.37 -46.62
CA LYS A 22 -41.29 -29.87 -45.77
C LYS A 22 -40.82 -30.98 -44.86
N ALA A 23 -39.59 -31.46 -45.03
CA ALA A 23 -39.05 -32.57 -44.25
C ALA A 23 -38.79 -32.17 -42.80
N VAL A 24 -39.32 -32.92 -41.86
CA VAL A 24 -39.08 -32.79 -40.43
C VAL A 24 -38.35 -34.04 -39.95
N VAL A 25 -37.15 -33.87 -39.42
CA VAL A 25 -36.34 -34.93 -38.85
C VAL A 25 -36.58 -34.97 -37.34
N ASN A 26 -36.77 -36.18 -36.79
CA ASN A 26 -36.86 -36.36 -35.36
C ASN A 26 -35.46 -36.07 -34.74
N PHE A 27 -35.42 -35.18 -33.77
CA PHE A 27 -34.16 -34.73 -33.17
C PHE A 27 -33.44 -35.84 -32.37
N ASP A 28 -34.19 -36.72 -31.69
CA ASP A 28 -33.61 -37.83 -30.96
C ASP A 28 -32.99 -38.86 -31.92
N GLN A 29 -33.67 -39.17 -33.03
CA GLN A 29 -33.10 -40.02 -34.08
C GLN A 29 -31.86 -39.42 -34.75
N LEU A 30 -31.80 -38.10 -34.90
CA LEU A 30 -30.59 -37.43 -35.38
C LEU A 30 -29.42 -37.65 -34.42
N LEU A 31 -29.65 -37.51 -33.13
CA LEU A 31 -28.64 -37.75 -32.11
C LEU A 31 -28.19 -39.20 -32.09
N GLU A 32 -29.11 -40.15 -32.13
CA GLU A 32 -28.80 -41.57 -32.22
C GLU A 32 -27.92 -41.89 -33.44
N CYS A 33 -28.25 -41.33 -34.61
CA CYS A 33 -27.42 -41.51 -35.80
C CYS A 33 -26.01 -40.88 -35.65
N LEU A 34 -25.90 -39.72 -35.00
CA LEU A 34 -24.59 -39.05 -34.77
C LEU A 34 -23.72 -39.79 -33.76
N GLU A 35 -24.37 -40.55 -32.84
CA GLU A 35 -23.69 -41.33 -31.80
C GLU A 35 -23.44 -42.79 -32.26
N GLU A 36 -23.86 -43.19 -33.47
CA GLU A 36 -23.67 -44.53 -34.01
C GLU A 36 -22.18 -44.84 -34.25
N GLU A 37 -21.66 -45.86 -33.62
CA GLU A 37 -20.22 -46.25 -33.68
C GLU A 37 -19.72 -46.48 -35.12
N SER A 38 -20.61 -46.99 -35.98
CA SER A 38 -20.30 -47.27 -37.39
C SER A 38 -19.88 -45.99 -38.17
N LEU A 39 -20.39 -44.83 -37.77
CA LEU A 39 -20.11 -43.52 -38.40
C LEU A 39 -18.84 -42.85 -37.86
N ASN A 40 -18.32 -43.31 -36.74
CA ASN A 40 -17.14 -42.73 -36.08
C ASN A 40 -17.18 -41.19 -35.98
N LEU A 41 -18.38 -40.64 -35.66
CA LEU A 41 -18.62 -39.20 -35.54
C LEU A 41 -18.59 -38.71 -34.09
N MET A 42 -18.63 -39.64 -33.12
CA MET A 42 -18.62 -39.30 -31.70
C MET A 42 -17.43 -38.37 -31.38
N GLY A 43 -17.68 -37.19 -30.81
CA GLY A 43 -16.70 -36.17 -30.48
C GLY A 43 -16.14 -35.37 -31.69
N LYS A 44 -16.59 -35.64 -32.92
CA LYS A 44 -16.16 -34.96 -34.15
C LYS A 44 -17.21 -33.97 -34.71
N TYR A 45 -18.23 -33.66 -33.96
CA TYR A 45 -19.25 -32.68 -34.32
C TYR A 45 -19.61 -31.77 -33.17
N LEU A 46 -20.09 -30.58 -33.48
CA LEU A 46 -20.71 -29.66 -32.57
C LEU A 46 -22.12 -29.30 -33.05
N LEU A 47 -23.12 -29.40 -32.15
CA LEU A 47 -24.49 -29.10 -32.45
C LEU A 47 -24.88 -27.73 -31.91
N GLY A 48 -25.18 -26.79 -32.81
CA GLY A 48 -25.67 -25.46 -32.50
C GLY A 48 -27.19 -25.34 -32.69
N PHE A 49 -27.81 -24.48 -31.91
CA PHE A 49 -29.25 -24.21 -32.02
C PHE A 49 -29.55 -22.72 -31.88
N LEU A 50 -30.50 -22.20 -32.64
CA LEU A 50 -30.90 -20.80 -32.56
C LEU A 50 -31.51 -20.45 -31.20
N SER A 51 -31.02 -19.38 -30.57
CA SER A 51 -31.60 -18.90 -29.30
C SER A 51 -32.98 -18.28 -29.46
N ARG A 52 -33.26 -17.68 -30.63
CA ARG A 52 -34.52 -17.02 -31.00
C ARG A 52 -34.85 -17.26 -32.49
N GLY A 53 -36.00 -16.84 -32.94
CA GLY A 53 -36.33 -16.87 -34.37
C GLY A 53 -36.98 -18.17 -34.85
N HIS A 54 -37.54 -18.95 -33.97
CA HIS A 54 -38.13 -20.27 -34.26
C HIS A 54 -39.50 -20.23 -34.89
N GLY A 55 -40.12 -19.07 -35.05
CA GLY A 55 -41.51 -18.92 -35.46
C GLY A 55 -42.49 -19.23 -34.31
N THR A 56 -43.71 -18.75 -34.47
CA THR A 56 -44.78 -18.86 -33.42
C THR A 56 -45.50 -20.22 -33.37
N SER A 57 -45.21 -21.07 -34.34
CA SER A 57 -45.95 -22.34 -34.54
C SER A 57 -45.38 -23.56 -33.78
N ARG A 58 -44.25 -23.40 -33.07
CA ARG A 58 -43.59 -24.52 -32.40
C ARG A 58 -43.72 -24.43 -30.87
N SER A 59 -43.92 -25.57 -30.21
CA SER A 59 -44.06 -25.58 -28.76
C SER A 59 -42.77 -25.19 -28.00
N SER A 60 -42.88 -24.36 -27.00
CA SER A 60 -41.76 -23.92 -26.18
C SER A 60 -41.04 -25.08 -25.46
N SER A 61 -41.73 -26.20 -25.21
CA SER A 61 -41.13 -27.38 -24.59
C SER A 61 -40.10 -28.07 -25.48
N ASN A 62 -40.40 -28.18 -26.80
CA ASN A 62 -39.46 -28.77 -27.75
C ASN A 62 -38.17 -27.95 -27.91
N TYR A 63 -38.29 -26.65 -27.88
CA TYR A 63 -37.12 -25.79 -27.93
C TYR A 63 -36.19 -25.96 -26.74
N LYS A 64 -36.75 -26.00 -25.54
CA LYS A 64 -35.96 -26.25 -24.32
C LYS A 64 -35.26 -27.61 -24.38
N LYS A 65 -35.92 -28.63 -24.92
CA LYS A 65 -35.32 -29.96 -25.09
C LYS A 65 -34.13 -29.93 -26.06
N ILE A 66 -34.31 -29.31 -27.23
CA ILE A 66 -33.24 -29.20 -28.23
C ILE A 66 -32.09 -28.34 -27.73
N ALA A 67 -32.42 -27.18 -27.17
CA ALA A 67 -31.40 -26.27 -26.62
C ALA A 67 -30.58 -26.93 -25.49
N LYS A 68 -31.22 -27.73 -24.65
CA LYS A 68 -30.54 -28.48 -23.57
C LYS A 68 -29.55 -29.52 -24.10
N LYS A 69 -29.87 -30.16 -25.22
CA LYS A 69 -29.01 -31.17 -25.87
C LYS A 69 -27.99 -30.55 -26.84
N SER A 70 -28.12 -29.29 -27.22
CA SER A 70 -27.15 -28.58 -28.08
C SER A 70 -25.87 -28.24 -27.34
N HIS A 71 -24.74 -28.18 -28.03
CA HIS A 71 -23.47 -27.82 -27.49
C HIS A 71 -23.34 -26.31 -27.31
N PHE A 72 -23.89 -25.51 -28.22
CA PHE A 72 -23.88 -24.05 -28.18
C PHE A 72 -25.19 -23.48 -28.75
N LEU A 73 -25.40 -22.20 -28.51
CA LEU A 73 -26.57 -21.47 -29.01
C LEU A 73 -26.13 -20.36 -29.94
N ILE A 74 -26.95 -20.05 -30.92
CA ILE A 74 -26.71 -18.99 -31.89
C ILE A 74 -27.65 -17.83 -31.55
N HIS A 75 -27.10 -16.67 -31.28
CA HIS A 75 -27.87 -15.44 -31.13
C HIS A 75 -28.31 -14.91 -32.47
N SER A 76 -29.61 -14.82 -32.67
CA SER A 76 -30.25 -14.50 -33.94
C SER A 76 -30.96 -13.14 -33.96
N SER A 77 -30.93 -12.38 -32.89
CA SER A 77 -31.57 -11.07 -32.79
C SER A 77 -30.64 -9.93 -33.10
N SER A 78 -31.14 -8.87 -33.73
CA SER A 78 -30.42 -7.61 -33.90
C SER A 78 -30.56 -6.64 -32.75
N LYS A 79 -31.44 -6.94 -31.76
CA LYS A 79 -31.71 -6.06 -30.63
C LYS A 79 -30.75 -6.33 -29.48
N GLN A 80 -30.07 -5.30 -28.98
CA GLN A 80 -29.14 -5.36 -27.84
C GLN A 80 -29.81 -5.87 -26.54
N GLU A 81 -31.08 -5.54 -26.33
CA GLU A 81 -31.84 -6.01 -25.18
C GLU A 81 -31.96 -7.54 -25.17
N ASN A 82 -32.26 -8.11 -26.33
CA ASN A 82 -32.38 -9.58 -26.48
C ASN A 82 -31.02 -10.27 -26.25
N LEU A 83 -29.91 -9.61 -26.59
CA LEU A 83 -28.57 -10.13 -26.32
C LEU A 83 -28.29 -10.24 -24.81
N LYS A 84 -28.66 -9.21 -24.05
CA LYS A 84 -28.52 -9.23 -22.58
C LYS A 84 -29.38 -10.33 -21.94
N GLU A 85 -30.61 -10.51 -22.42
CA GLU A 85 -31.48 -11.55 -21.93
C GLU A 85 -30.99 -12.95 -22.29
N ASP A 86 -30.56 -13.16 -23.53
CA ASP A 86 -29.99 -14.43 -23.97
C ASP A 86 -28.77 -14.79 -23.18
N ARG A 87 -27.81 -13.86 -22.97
CA ARG A 87 -26.66 -14.07 -22.10
C ARG A 87 -27.08 -14.48 -20.69
N LYS A 88 -27.99 -13.74 -20.07
CA LYS A 88 -28.44 -14.03 -18.70
C LYS A 88 -29.16 -15.38 -18.58
N SER A 89 -29.92 -15.76 -19.59
CA SER A 89 -30.67 -17.02 -19.59
C SER A 89 -29.77 -18.22 -19.82
N TRP A 90 -28.84 -18.14 -20.75
CA TRP A 90 -28.02 -19.26 -21.21
C TRP A 90 -26.71 -19.45 -20.42
N LEU A 91 -26.17 -18.41 -19.82
CA LEU A 91 -25.06 -18.54 -18.85
C LEU A 91 -25.46 -19.39 -17.64
N LYS A 92 -26.73 -19.38 -17.23
CA LYS A 92 -27.21 -20.29 -16.19
C LYS A 92 -27.11 -21.76 -16.57
N GLU A 93 -27.14 -22.08 -17.85
CA GLU A 93 -27.01 -23.44 -18.39
C GLU A 93 -25.56 -23.76 -18.80
N ASN A 94 -24.63 -22.82 -18.58
CA ASN A 94 -23.18 -22.91 -18.94
C ASN A 94 -22.99 -23.28 -20.42
N LYS A 95 -23.71 -22.61 -21.33
CA LYS A 95 -23.57 -22.84 -22.77
C LYS A 95 -23.01 -21.60 -23.48
N PRO A 96 -22.09 -21.78 -24.45
CA PRO A 96 -21.57 -20.69 -25.26
C PRO A 96 -22.68 -20.11 -26.15
N LEU A 97 -22.70 -18.78 -26.24
CA LEU A 97 -23.57 -18.04 -27.14
C LEU A 97 -22.72 -17.47 -28.26
N LEU A 98 -22.95 -17.98 -29.50
CA LEU A 98 -22.28 -17.53 -30.69
C LEU A 98 -23.20 -16.61 -31.49
N GLN A 99 -22.64 -15.80 -32.39
CA GLN A 99 -23.40 -15.07 -33.38
C GLN A 99 -22.72 -15.17 -34.74
N SER A 100 -23.52 -15.01 -35.78
CA SER A 100 -23.07 -14.97 -37.16
C SER A 100 -23.78 -13.84 -37.91
N SER A 101 -23.29 -13.47 -39.07
CA SER A 101 -23.86 -12.38 -39.88
C SER A 101 -25.27 -12.70 -40.41
N ASP A 102 -25.71 -13.97 -40.45
CA ASP A 102 -26.94 -14.40 -41.11
C ASP A 102 -27.08 -13.79 -42.53
N ALA A 103 -25.98 -13.92 -43.29
CA ALA A 103 -25.81 -13.22 -44.52
C ALA A 103 -26.59 -13.87 -45.67
N HIS A 104 -27.53 -13.16 -46.23
CA HIS A 104 -28.26 -13.53 -47.46
C HIS A 104 -27.72 -12.82 -48.70
N LYS A 105 -26.77 -11.89 -48.54
CA LYS A 105 -26.08 -11.16 -49.59
C LYS A 105 -24.61 -11.03 -49.23
N GLU A 106 -23.74 -10.92 -50.25
CA GLU A 106 -22.29 -10.80 -50.05
C GLU A 106 -21.90 -9.65 -49.10
N ASP A 107 -22.53 -8.49 -49.25
CA ASP A 107 -22.32 -7.32 -48.37
C ASP A 107 -22.66 -7.53 -46.92
N SER A 108 -23.35 -8.60 -46.58
CA SER A 108 -23.74 -8.94 -45.21
C SER A 108 -22.79 -9.92 -44.54
N ILE A 109 -21.84 -10.50 -45.30
CA ILE A 109 -20.83 -11.41 -44.78
C ILE A 109 -19.86 -10.63 -43.89
N GLY A 110 -19.56 -11.18 -42.70
CA GLY A 110 -18.61 -10.60 -41.77
C GLY A 110 -19.10 -9.37 -40.98
N LYS A 111 -20.38 -8.98 -41.07
CA LYS A 111 -20.94 -7.88 -40.26
C LYS A 111 -21.16 -8.22 -38.80
N LYS A 112 -21.28 -9.49 -38.47
CA LYS A 112 -21.35 -10.02 -37.11
C LYS A 112 -20.41 -11.19 -36.98
N TYR A 113 -19.72 -11.28 -35.86
CA TYR A 113 -18.74 -12.32 -35.62
C TYR A 113 -18.72 -12.68 -34.12
N THR A 114 -18.11 -13.80 -33.83
CA THR A 114 -17.84 -14.26 -32.48
C THR A 114 -16.36 -14.31 -32.25
N TRP A 115 -15.90 -13.70 -31.15
CA TRP A 115 -14.53 -13.83 -30.70
C TRP A 115 -14.38 -15.13 -29.93
N ILE A 116 -13.47 -15.98 -30.37
CA ILE A 116 -13.18 -17.26 -29.74
C ILE A 116 -11.70 -17.29 -29.32
N LYS A 117 -11.47 -17.61 -28.08
CA LYS A 117 -10.15 -17.70 -27.49
C LYS A 117 -9.74 -19.17 -27.39
N ALA A 118 -9.13 -19.68 -28.44
CA ALA A 118 -8.69 -21.06 -28.55
C ALA A 118 -7.72 -21.21 -29.73
N GLU A 119 -7.04 -22.36 -29.81
CA GLU A 119 -6.28 -22.75 -30.96
C GLU A 119 -7.18 -22.87 -32.21
N LYS A 120 -6.65 -22.58 -33.41
CA LYS A 120 -7.41 -22.65 -34.66
C LYS A 120 -7.59 -24.11 -35.13
N THR A 121 -8.10 -24.95 -34.24
CA THR A 121 -8.37 -26.37 -34.45
C THR A 121 -9.81 -26.68 -34.05
N PHE A 122 -10.30 -27.86 -34.43
CA PHE A 122 -11.61 -28.32 -33.97
C PHE A 122 -11.63 -28.58 -32.45
N GLU A 123 -10.52 -29.09 -31.89
CA GLU A 123 -10.37 -29.30 -30.46
C GLU A 123 -10.37 -27.96 -29.69
N GLY A 124 -9.71 -26.93 -30.23
CA GLY A 124 -9.81 -25.57 -29.71
C GLY A 124 -11.25 -25.04 -29.74
N LEU A 125 -11.98 -25.26 -30.82
CA LEU A 125 -13.39 -24.87 -30.87
C LEU A 125 -14.23 -25.61 -29.82
N LYS A 126 -13.94 -26.88 -29.51
CA LYS A 126 -14.63 -27.64 -28.45
C LYS A 126 -14.45 -27.04 -27.07
N GLN A 127 -13.33 -26.35 -26.80
CA GLN A 127 -13.09 -25.74 -25.48
C GLN A 127 -14.11 -24.68 -25.11
N ILE A 128 -14.78 -24.02 -26.06
CA ILE A 128 -15.84 -23.06 -25.77
C ILE A 128 -17.01 -23.68 -25.03
N ILE A 129 -17.23 -25.00 -25.17
CA ILE A 129 -18.33 -25.72 -24.51
C ILE A 129 -18.06 -25.86 -23.01
N TYR A 130 -16.79 -26.04 -22.67
CA TYR A 130 -16.35 -26.25 -21.28
C TYR A 130 -16.20 -24.91 -20.56
N GLU A 131 -15.74 -23.86 -21.25
CA GLU A 131 -15.41 -22.56 -20.70
C GLU A 131 -16.06 -21.40 -21.48
N PRO A 132 -17.41 -21.36 -21.58
CA PRO A 132 -18.12 -20.37 -22.39
C PRO A 132 -17.92 -18.92 -21.94
N GLU A 133 -17.76 -18.70 -20.64
CA GLU A 133 -17.64 -17.35 -20.06
C GLU A 133 -16.28 -16.69 -20.34
N THR A 134 -15.22 -17.50 -20.43
CA THR A 134 -13.85 -17.01 -20.55
C THR A 134 -13.32 -17.09 -21.96
N ARG A 135 -13.92 -17.94 -22.81
CA ARG A 135 -13.41 -18.24 -24.15
C ARG A 135 -14.26 -17.71 -25.30
N VAL A 136 -15.47 -17.18 -25.01
CA VAL A 136 -16.39 -16.66 -26.03
C VAL A 136 -16.81 -15.24 -25.72
N SER A 137 -16.73 -14.36 -26.73
CA SER A 137 -17.38 -13.04 -26.71
C SER A 137 -18.06 -12.74 -28.04
N ILE A 138 -19.26 -12.16 -27.97
CA ILE A 138 -20.02 -11.63 -29.10
C ILE A 138 -20.14 -10.10 -29.04
N ASP A 139 -19.21 -9.44 -28.34
CA ASP A 139 -19.12 -7.98 -28.31
C ASP A 139 -18.60 -7.46 -29.64
N GLU A 140 -19.01 -6.25 -30.00
CA GLU A 140 -18.56 -5.60 -31.25
C GLU A 140 -17.04 -5.42 -31.31
N LYS A 141 -16.44 -5.14 -30.15
CA LYS A 141 -14.99 -4.99 -30.02
C LYS A 141 -14.35 -6.26 -29.50
N LYS A 142 -13.17 -6.56 -30.02
CA LYS A 142 -12.34 -7.64 -29.48
C LYS A 142 -12.12 -7.40 -27.98
N PRO A 143 -12.34 -8.43 -27.14
CA PRO A 143 -11.94 -8.35 -25.72
C PRO A 143 -10.49 -7.91 -25.59
N GLN A 144 -10.25 -6.94 -24.72
CA GLN A 144 -8.88 -6.44 -24.51
C GLN A 144 -8.12 -7.38 -23.58
N ASP A 145 -6.87 -7.62 -23.93
CA ASP A 145 -5.93 -8.29 -23.05
C ASP A 145 -5.62 -7.40 -21.83
N PRO A 146 -5.17 -7.97 -20.72
CA PRO A 146 -4.61 -7.19 -19.62
C PRO A 146 -3.56 -6.19 -20.10
N LEU A 147 -3.56 -4.99 -19.52
CA LEU A 147 -2.67 -3.90 -19.94
C LEU A 147 -1.20 -4.27 -19.72
N TYR A 148 -0.93 -4.84 -18.55
CA TYR A 148 0.42 -5.27 -18.16
C TYR A 148 0.53 -6.77 -18.40
N LYS A 149 1.41 -7.19 -19.29
CA LYS A 149 1.60 -8.61 -19.64
C LYS A 149 2.98 -8.85 -20.23
N ILE A 150 3.45 -10.07 -20.04
CA ILE A 150 4.62 -10.65 -20.69
C ILE A 150 4.10 -11.47 -21.88
N ASP A 151 4.47 -11.12 -23.10
CA ASP A 151 4.08 -11.88 -24.29
C ASP A 151 5.08 -12.99 -24.60
N CYS A 152 6.36 -12.71 -24.42
CA CYS A 152 7.43 -13.65 -24.72
C CYS A 152 8.65 -13.39 -23.83
N VAL A 153 9.33 -14.46 -23.44
CA VAL A 153 10.63 -14.43 -22.76
C VAL A 153 11.61 -15.23 -23.59
N ARG A 154 12.70 -14.62 -24.00
CA ARG A 154 13.84 -15.33 -24.60
C ARG A 154 14.89 -15.55 -23.53
N LEU A 155 15.29 -16.81 -23.40
CA LEU A 155 16.39 -17.22 -22.55
C LEU A 155 17.54 -17.67 -23.45
N ARG A 156 18.72 -17.05 -23.27
CA ARG A 156 19.93 -17.40 -24.05
C ARG A 156 21.13 -17.49 -23.12
N PHE A 157 21.37 -18.67 -22.62
CA PHE A 157 22.50 -18.97 -21.72
C PHE A 157 23.57 -19.77 -22.47
N ASP A 158 24.80 -19.32 -22.37
CA ASP A 158 25.94 -20.08 -22.91
C ASP A 158 26.13 -21.40 -22.14
N GLY A 159 26.76 -22.39 -22.82
CA GLY A 159 26.96 -23.74 -22.24
C GLY A 159 27.89 -23.79 -21.02
N GLU A 160 28.66 -22.71 -20.78
CA GLU A 160 29.64 -22.63 -19.70
C GLU A 160 29.11 -21.90 -18.45
N VAL A 161 27.85 -21.43 -18.46
CA VAL A 161 27.25 -20.70 -17.31
C VAL A 161 27.18 -21.61 -16.10
N LYS A 162 27.73 -21.13 -14.98
CA LYS A 162 27.75 -21.81 -13.70
C LYS A 162 27.04 -21.03 -12.62
N ILE A 163 26.57 -21.73 -11.60
CA ILE A 163 26.10 -21.18 -10.35
C ILE A 163 27.12 -21.41 -9.25
N THR A 164 27.34 -20.44 -8.40
CA THR A 164 28.21 -20.55 -7.24
C THR A 164 27.40 -20.94 -6.02
N ASN A 165 27.71 -22.08 -5.41
CA ASN A 165 27.09 -22.54 -4.17
C ASN A 165 28.14 -22.82 -3.09
N GLU A 166 27.73 -23.23 -1.89
CA GLU A 166 28.62 -23.51 -0.75
C GLU A 166 29.68 -24.60 -1.04
N LYS A 167 29.44 -25.44 -2.04
CA LYS A 167 30.35 -26.54 -2.46
C LYS A 167 31.22 -26.16 -3.65
N GLY A 168 31.15 -24.91 -4.12
CA GLY A 168 31.85 -24.42 -5.31
C GLY A 168 30.92 -24.21 -6.52
N ASP A 169 31.54 -24.03 -7.68
CA ASP A 169 30.83 -23.81 -8.94
C ASP A 169 30.20 -25.09 -9.46
N ALA A 170 28.93 -25.02 -9.84
CA ALA A 170 28.18 -26.10 -10.45
C ALA A 170 27.57 -25.64 -11.80
N PRO A 171 27.37 -26.58 -12.75
CA PRO A 171 26.70 -26.25 -14.00
C PRO A 171 25.29 -25.70 -13.74
N PHE A 172 24.93 -24.65 -14.47
CA PHE A 172 23.58 -24.10 -14.38
C PHE A 172 22.60 -24.98 -15.20
N CYS A 173 21.42 -25.24 -14.65
CA CYS A 173 20.47 -26.15 -15.31
C CYS A 173 19.94 -25.60 -16.66
N TYR A 174 20.02 -24.31 -16.92
CA TYR A 174 19.71 -23.68 -18.21
C TYR A 174 20.97 -23.37 -19.06
N ALA A 175 22.17 -23.89 -18.69
CA ALA A 175 23.36 -23.70 -19.50
C ALA A 175 23.18 -24.31 -20.90
N GLY A 176 23.50 -23.56 -21.94
CA GLY A 176 23.30 -23.95 -23.34
C GLY A 176 21.84 -23.81 -23.84
N PHE A 177 20.96 -23.20 -23.11
CA PHE A 177 19.56 -22.99 -23.49
C PHE A 177 19.42 -21.72 -24.35
N ASP A 178 18.86 -21.84 -25.55
CA ASP A 178 18.47 -20.70 -26.42
C ASP A 178 17.08 -20.96 -27.01
N GLN A 179 16.04 -20.45 -26.34
CA GLN A 179 14.67 -20.59 -26.81
C GLN A 179 13.82 -19.38 -26.41
N LYS A 180 12.75 -19.17 -27.20
CA LYS A 180 11.67 -18.22 -26.88
C LYS A 180 10.51 -18.97 -26.27
N LEU A 181 10.03 -18.47 -25.12
CA LEU A 181 8.87 -18.98 -24.43
C LEU A 181 7.74 -17.97 -24.57
N TYR A 182 6.62 -18.41 -25.09
CA TYR A 182 5.42 -17.58 -25.27
C TYR A 182 4.46 -17.78 -24.11
N PHE A 183 3.87 -16.68 -23.65
CA PHE A 183 2.93 -16.68 -22.54
C PHE A 183 1.55 -16.21 -23.01
N SER A 184 0.48 -16.83 -22.45
CA SER A 184 -0.85 -16.28 -22.64
C SER A 184 -0.96 -14.92 -21.94
N PRO A 185 -1.63 -13.94 -22.53
CA PRO A 185 -1.90 -12.68 -21.85
C PRO A 185 -2.75 -12.85 -20.59
N ASN A 186 -3.37 -14.00 -20.39
CA ASN A 186 -4.27 -14.28 -19.28
C ASN A 186 -3.71 -15.31 -18.31
N PHE A 187 -3.63 -16.60 -18.69
CA PHE A 187 -3.17 -17.63 -17.75
C PHE A 187 -2.23 -18.65 -18.41
N THR A 188 -1.03 -18.73 -17.87
CA THR A 188 0.00 -19.70 -18.28
C THR A 188 0.38 -20.59 -17.10
N CYS A 189 0.43 -21.90 -17.31
CA CYS A 189 0.97 -22.85 -16.36
C CYS A 189 2.32 -23.42 -16.80
N VAL A 190 3.32 -23.35 -15.94
CA VAL A 190 4.62 -24.01 -16.07
C VAL A 190 4.54 -25.33 -15.33
N ILE A 191 4.61 -26.46 -16.04
CA ILE A 191 4.47 -27.80 -15.48
C ILE A 191 5.76 -28.62 -15.62
N GLY A 192 5.90 -29.63 -14.77
CA GLY A 192 7.05 -30.53 -14.82
C GLY A 192 7.29 -31.22 -13.48
N GLY A 193 8.08 -32.27 -13.48
CA GLY A 193 8.45 -32.98 -12.27
C GLY A 193 9.32 -32.17 -11.30
N ARG A 194 9.58 -32.69 -10.12
CA ARG A 194 10.54 -32.08 -9.19
C ARG A 194 11.93 -32.00 -9.81
N GLY A 195 12.60 -30.86 -9.64
CA GLY A 195 13.94 -30.64 -10.23
C GLY A 195 13.94 -30.37 -11.75
N SER A 196 12.77 -30.14 -12.37
CA SER A 196 12.70 -29.79 -13.80
C SER A 196 13.02 -28.31 -14.11
N GLY A 197 13.34 -27.49 -13.11
CA GLY A 197 13.71 -26.08 -13.31
C GLY A 197 12.53 -25.08 -13.31
N LYS A 198 11.31 -25.49 -12.91
CA LYS A 198 10.14 -24.61 -12.87
C LYS A 198 10.38 -23.34 -12.03
N SER A 199 10.73 -23.51 -10.76
CA SER A 199 11.00 -22.38 -9.84
C SER A 199 12.12 -21.51 -10.35
N THR A 200 13.19 -22.12 -10.92
CA THR A 200 14.30 -21.39 -11.53
C THR A 200 13.82 -20.53 -12.70
N LEU A 201 12.97 -21.06 -13.59
CA LEU A 201 12.40 -20.29 -14.70
C LEU A 201 11.63 -19.07 -14.20
N LEU A 202 10.75 -19.26 -13.21
CA LEU A 202 9.97 -18.17 -12.65
C LEU A 202 10.87 -17.12 -11.97
N GLN A 203 11.86 -17.57 -11.22
CA GLN A 203 12.86 -16.69 -10.59
C GLN A 203 13.68 -15.90 -11.62
N LEU A 204 14.08 -16.52 -12.74
CA LEU A 204 14.78 -15.85 -13.82
C LEU A 204 13.94 -14.73 -14.43
N ILE A 205 12.67 -14.99 -14.72
CA ILE A 205 11.74 -13.98 -15.27
C ILE A 205 11.56 -12.82 -14.28
N ALA A 206 11.33 -13.13 -13.02
CA ALA A 206 11.17 -12.10 -11.98
C ALA A 206 12.46 -11.31 -11.77
N SER A 207 13.63 -11.98 -11.75
CA SER A 207 14.92 -11.31 -11.56
C SER A 207 15.28 -10.35 -12.71
N LYS A 208 14.81 -10.62 -13.92
CA LYS A 208 15.01 -9.72 -15.06
C LYS A 208 14.35 -8.35 -14.85
N LEU A 209 13.23 -8.32 -14.13
CA LEU A 209 12.42 -7.14 -13.84
C LEU A 209 12.70 -6.56 -12.44
N TYR A 210 13.49 -7.25 -11.62
CA TYR A 210 13.94 -6.80 -10.31
C TYR A 210 15.40 -6.35 -10.37
N ASP A 211 15.80 -5.44 -9.48
CA ASP A 211 17.19 -4.99 -9.37
C ASP A 211 18.11 -5.99 -8.63
N LYS A 212 17.70 -7.27 -8.60
CA LYS A 212 18.45 -8.34 -7.91
C LYS A 212 18.19 -9.70 -8.51
N SER A 213 19.16 -10.62 -8.39
CA SER A 213 18.94 -12.03 -8.69
C SER A 213 18.17 -12.74 -7.59
N LEU A 214 17.09 -13.44 -7.96
CA LEU A 214 16.36 -14.36 -7.10
C LEU A 214 16.90 -15.79 -7.21
N VAL A 215 17.71 -16.09 -8.24
CA VAL A 215 18.34 -17.38 -8.45
C VAL A 215 19.62 -17.46 -7.64
N LYS A 216 19.62 -18.32 -6.62
CA LYS A 216 20.75 -18.48 -5.72
C LYS A 216 22.02 -18.88 -6.49
N GLY A 217 23.09 -18.12 -6.32
CA GLY A 217 24.39 -18.39 -6.93
C GLY A 217 24.54 -17.93 -8.40
N LEU A 218 23.53 -17.31 -9.00
CA LEU A 218 23.62 -16.70 -10.33
C LEU A 218 23.71 -15.18 -10.20
N LYS A 219 24.67 -14.57 -10.88
CA LYS A 219 24.85 -13.11 -10.86
C LYS A 219 23.71 -12.41 -11.59
N HIS A 220 23.32 -11.23 -11.08
CA HIS A 220 22.24 -10.44 -11.68
C HIS A 220 22.60 -9.94 -13.10
N GLU A 221 23.86 -9.56 -13.33
CA GLU A 221 24.36 -9.13 -14.64
C GLU A 221 24.16 -10.21 -15.68
N THR A 222 24.45 -11.46 -15.34
CA THR A 222 24.23 -12.62 -16.24
C THR A 222 22.75 -12.74 -16.63
N ILE A 223 21.84 -12.51 -15.69
CA ILE A 223 20.39 -12.53 -15.97
C ILE A 223 20.01 -11.40 -16.91
N GLN A 224 20.56 -10.20 -16.68
CA GLN A 224 20.27 -9.04 -17.52
C GLN A 224 20.75 -9.22 -18.96
N GLU A 225 21.86 -9.90 -19.17
CA GLU A 225 22.42 -10.18 -20.51
C GLU A 225 21.74 -11.35 -21.22
N CYS A 226 21.36 -12.39 -20.47
CA CYS A 226 20.87 -13.65 -21.04
C CYS A 226 19.35 -13.72 -21.21
N ILE A 227 18.60 -12.76 -20.69
CA ILE A 227 17.13 -12.77 -20.73
C ILE A 227 16.60 -11.52 -21.41
N GLU A 228 15.71 -11.73 -22.38
CA GLU A 228 14.94 -10.68 -23.06
C GLU A 228 13.45 -10.91 -22.79
N ILE A 229 12.73 -9.85 -22.40
CA ILE A 229 11.27 -9.91 -22.16
C ILE A 229 10.59 -9.00 -23.19
N GLN A 230 9.49 -9.48 -23.81
CA GLN A 230 8.67 -8.70 -24.73
C GLN A 230 7.25 -8.55 -24.15
N PRO A 231 6.59 -7.40 -24.34
CA PRO A 231 7.04 -6.26 -25.15
C PRO A 231 8.19 -5.50 -24.49
N ASP A 232 9.10 -5.04 -25.34
CA ASP A 232 10.35 -4.34 -24.96
C ASP A 232 10.11 -2.89 -24.52
N THR A 233 8.89 -2.41 -24.64
CA THR A 233 8.50 -1.04 -24.41
C THR A 233 7.65 -0.94 -23.14
N GLY A 234 8.26 -0.67 -21.99
CA GLY A 234 7.69 0.04 -20.85
C GLY A 234 6.32 -0.40 -20.27
N ILE A 235 5.70 -1.45 -20.80
CA ILE A 235 4.37 -1.92 -20.36
C ILE A 235 4.50 -2.91 -19.18
N VAL A 236 5.69 -3.46 -18.95
CA VAL A 236 5.97 -4.34 -17.80
C VAL A 236 7.14 -3.79 -17.00
N ASP A 237 6.87 -2.79 -16.18
CA ASP A 237 7.88 -2.22 -15.29
C ASP A 237 8.15 -3.12 -14.09
N SER A 238 7.20 -3.99 -13.74
CA SER A 238 7.35 -4.92 -12.62
C SER A 238 6.42 -6.13 -12.74
N VAL A 239 6.84 -7.24 -12.13
CA VAL A 239 6.00 -8.42 -11.88
C VAL A 239 5.83 -8.61 -10.38
N GLU A 240 4.76 -9.26 -9.99
CA GLU A 240 4.60 -9.73 -8.63
C GLU A 240 5.01 -11.19 -8.57
N TYR A 241 6.16 -11.50 -7.97
CA TYR A 241 6.63 -12.86 -7.79
C TYR A 241 6.35 -13.34 -6.38
N LEU A 242 5.70 -14.49 -6.26
CA LEU A 242 5.46 -15.18 -4.99
C LEU A 242 6.16 -16.53 -5.02
N ALA A 243 7.20 -16.66 -4.18
CA ALA A 243 7.90 -17.91 -3.99
C ALA A 243 7.05 -18.94 -3.23
N GLN A 244 7.39 -20.23 -3.34
CA GLN A 244 6.66 -21.34 -2.73
C GLN A 244 6.31 -21.14 -1.24
N ASN A 245 7.25 -20.60 -0.45
CA ASN A 245 7.06 -20.40 1.00
C ASN A 245 6.53 -19.01 1.36
N GLU A 246 6.37 -18.11 0.41
CA GLU A 246 6.03 -16.71 0.68
C GLU A 246 4.55 -16.55 1.07
N VAL A 247 3.67 -17.37 0.51
CA VAL A 247 2.26 -17.45 0.92
C VAL A 247 2.14 -17.89 2.39
N GLU A 248 2.98 -18.85 2.80
CA GLU A 248 3.08 -19.30 4.19
C GLU A 248 3.63 -18.21 5.11
N GLU A 249 4.64 -17.50 4.67
CA GLU A 249 5.21 -16.37 5.41
C GLU A 249 4.18 -15.26 5.63
N PHE A 250 3.40 -14.90 4.62
CA PHE A 250 2.30 -13.95 4.75
C PHE A 250 1.17 -14.46 5.66
N ALA A 251 0.91 -15.76 5.67
CA ALA A 251 -0.09 -16.35 6.56
C ALA A 251 0.31 -16.33 8.03
N THR A 252 1.61 -16.22 8.32
CA THR A 252 2.17 -16.22 9.68
C THR A 252 2.66 -14.84 10.13
N ASN A 253 3.04 -13.95 9.20
CA ASN A 253 3.57 -12.63 9.48
C ASN A 253 2.61 -11.53 8.99
N VAL A 254 1.83 -10.99 9.93
CA VAL A 254 0.80 -9.96 9.66
C VAL A 254 1.42 -8.68 9.10
N SER A 255 2.60 -8.27 9.56
CA SER A 255 3.26 -7.04 9.10
C SER A 255 3.67 -7.15 7.63
N LYS A 256 4.34 -8.25 7.24
CA LYS A 256 4.70 -8.51 5.84
C LYS A 256 3.47 -8.59 4.93
N PHE A 257 2.40 -9.23 5.41
CA PHE A 257 1.17 -9.32 4.65
C PHE A 257 0.49 -7.95 4.49
N THR A 258 0.49 -7.14 5.54
CA THR A 258 0.00 -5.75 5.50
C THR A 258 0.75 -4.93 4.44
N GLU A 259 2.07 -4.99 4.44
CA GLU A 259 2.90 -4.29 3.46
C GLU A 259 2.63 -4.79 2.02
N ALA A 260 2.50 -6.11 1.84
CA ALA A 260 2.17 -6.70 0.55
C ALA A 260 0.80 -6.23 0.01
N ILE A 261 -0.21 -6.09 0.89
CA ILE A 261 -1.52 -5.53 0.52
C ILE A 261 -1.39 -4.05 0.18
N PHE A 262 -0.70 -3.27 1.02
CA PHE A 262 -0.54 -1.83 0.83
C PHE A 262 0.12 -1.51 -0.51
N ASN A 263 1.26 -2.13 -0.81
CA ASN A 263 1.98 -1.91 -2.06
C ASN A 263 1.12 -2.21 -3.30
N ARG A 264 0.22 -3.21 -3.22
CA ARG A 264 -0.70 -3.54 -4.32
C ARG A 264 -1.85 -2.56 -4.47
N ILE A 265 -2.35 -2.02 -3.37
CA ILE A 265 -3.38 -0.97 -3.40
C ILE A 265 -2.76 0.33 -3.93
N ASP A 266 -1.56 0.67 -3.49
CA ASP A 266 -0.81 1.85 -3.94
C ASP A 266 -0.53 1.81 -5.44
N SER A 267 -0.10 0.67 -5.98
CA SER A 267 0.12 0.50 -7.42
C SER A 267 -1.16 0.74 -8.26
N LYS A 268 -2.34 0.42 -7.71
CA LYS A 268 -3.63 0.72 -8.36
C LYS A 268 -4.00 2.19 -8.31
N SER A 269 -3.58 2.91 -7.26
CA SER A 269 -3.81 4.35 -7.08
C SER A 269 -2.76 5.23 -7.76
N SER A 270 -1.92 4.66 -8.64
CA SER A 270 -0.83 5.36 -9.32
C SER A 270 0.25 5.92 -8.38
N GLY A 271 0.49 5.27 -7.26
CA GLY A 271 1.53 5.63 -6.28
C GLY A 271 1.16 6.78 -5.33
N ASN A 272 -0.06 7.29 -5.40
CA ASN A 272 -0.50 8.43 -4.59
C ASN A 272 -0.57 8.13 -3.09
N LEU A 273 -0.84 6.86 -2.71
CA LEU A 273 -0.93 6.48 -1.29
C LEU A 273 0.42 6.55 -0.58
N LYS A 274 1.48 6.11 -1.25
CA LYS A 274 2.83 6.16 -0.70
C LYS A 274 3.35 7.59 -0.58
N GLU A 275 2.99 8.45 -1.51
CA GLU A 275 3.29 9.87 -1.45
C GLU A 275 2.57 10.55 -0.27
N LEU A 276 1.27 10.28 -0.09
CA LEU A 276 0.51 10.76 1.08
C LEU A 276 1.09 10.23 2.40
N GLU A 277 1.45 8.96 2.45
CA GLU A 277 2.11 8.35 3.61
C GLU A 277 3.40 9.09 3.97
N ASN A 278 4.27 9.36 2.99
CA ASN A 278 5.50 10.12 3.20
C ASN A 278 5.23 11.56 3.69
N GLN A 279 4.24 12.24 3.12
CA GLN A 279 3.84 13.58 3.58
C GLN A 279 3.33 13.55 5.03
N ILE A 280 2.56 12.54 5.41
CA ILE A 280 2.11 12.36 6.79
C ILE A 280 3.31 12.15 7.71
N ILE A 281 4.26 11.27 7.34
CA ILE A 281 5.47 10.98 8.11
C ILE A 281 6.32 12.24 8.32
N GLU A 282 6.53 13.03 7.29
CA GLU A 282 7.27 14.29 7.42
C GLU A 282 6.55 15.28 8.37
N ASN A 283 5.23 15.36 8.26
CA ASN A 283 4.46 16.28 9.08
C ASN A 283 4.36 15.84 10.55
N ILE A 284 4.34 14.54 10.86
CA ILE A 284 4.33 14.09 12.27
C ILE A 284 5.61 14.44 13.03
N LYS A 285 6.72 14.75 12.36
CA LYS A 285 7.96 15.25 13.01
C LYS A 285 7.71 16.56 13.77
N LYS A 286 6.71 17.36 13.38
CA LYS A 286 6.30 18.56 14.10
C LYS A 286 5.88 18.29 15.55
N PHE A 287 5.42 17.09 15.86
CA PHE A 287 5.13 16.70 17.24
C PHE A 287 6.40 16.61 18.09
N ASP A 288 7.52 16.16 17.51
CA ASP A 288 8.80 16.11 18.22
C ASP A 288 9.33 17.52 18.53
N GLU A 289 9.13 18.47 17.59
CA GLU A 289 9.44 19.88 17.83
C GLU A 289 8.59 20.45 18.98
N GLN A 290 7.30 20.08 19.04
CA GLN A 290 6.41 20.52 20.11
C GLN A 290 6.82 19.91 21.47
N ILE A 291 7.25 18.68 21.50
CA ILE A 291 7.79 18.05 22.72
C ILE A 291 9.03 18.82 23.19
N THR A 292 9.92 19.18 22.26
CA THR A 292 11.12 19.98 22.55
C THR A 292 10.73 21.35 23.14
N TYR A 293 9.74 22.04 22.55
CA TYR A 293 9.29 23.33 23.09
C TYR A 293 8.71 23.23 24.51
N TRP A 294 7.99 22.15 24.81
CA TRP A 294 7.50 21.92 26.16
C TRP A 294 8.65 21.65 27.17
N GLN A 295 9.68 20.92 26.77
CA GLN A 295 10.85 20.68 27.60
C GLN A 295 11.65 21.98 27.84
N GLU A 296 11.88 22.76 26.81
CA GLU A 296 12.54 24.07 26.92
C GLU A 296 11.75 25.02 27.80
N LYS A 297 10.45 25.15 27.59
CA LYS A 297 9.57 25.98 28.43
C LYS A 297 9.66 25.61 29.88
N THR A 298 9.58 24.32 30.21
CA THR A 298 9.65 23.87 31.61
C THR A 298 11.00 24.20 32.23
N LYS A 299 12.12 24.04 31.48
CA LYS A 299 13.46 24.41 31.93
C LYS A 299 13.57 25.90 32.23
N LEU A 300 13.05 26.73 31.34
CA LEU A 300 13.05 28.19 31.52
C LEU A 300 12.15 28.62 32.71
N GLU A 301 11.01 27.98 32.93
CA GLU A 301 10.13 28.22 34.07
C GLU A 301 10.81 27.86 35.41
N GLU A 302 11.60 26.79 35.44
CA GLU A 302 12.41 26.41 36.60
C GLU A 302 13.53 27.43 36.85
N GLN A 303 14.18 27.89 35.82
CA GLN A 303 15.19 28.96 35.90
C GLN A 303 14.58 30.26 36.41
N LEU A 304 13.44 30.66 35.85
CA LEU A 304 12.69 31.83 36.28
C LEU A 304 12.34 31.76 37.80
N LYS A 305 11.81 30.63 38.23
CA LYS A 305 11.47 30.41 39.66
C LYS A 305 12.70 30.51 40.58
N ASN A 306 13.85 30.04 40.13
CA ASN A 306 15.09 30.17 40.90
C ASN A 306 15.56 31.63 40.93
N ARG A 307 15.52 32.35 39.83
CA ARG A 307 15.87 33.78 39.78
C ARG A 307 14.90 34.66 40.59
N GLU A 308 13.60 34.34 40.60
CA GLU A 308 12.62 35.03 41.44
C GLU A 308 12.87 34.78 42.93
N LYS A 309 13.37 33.61 43.33
CA LYS A 309 13.80 33.35 44.74
C LYS A 309 15.05 34.14 45.07
N GLU A 310 16.04 34.21 44.17
CA GLU A 310 17.23 35.00 44.37
C GLU A 310 16.90 36.48 44.47
N ARG A 311 16.03 36.98 43.58
CA ARG A 311 15.51 38.35 43.64
C ARG A 311 14.92 38.66 44.99
N LYS A 312 14.03 37.80 45.53
CA LYS A 312 13.44 37.96 46.86
C LYS A 312 14.47 38.03 47.94
N LYS A 313 15.52 37.18 47.90
CA LYS A 313 16.60 37.20 48.88
C LYS A 313 17.39 38.50 48.84
N SER A 314 17.75 38.94 47.63
CA SER A 314 18.48 40.23 47.43
C SER A 314 17.64 41.41 47.87
N GLN A 315 16.36 41.43 47.57
CA GLN A 315 15.41 42.46 48.00
C GLN A 315 15.27 42.51 49.55
N ASN A 316 15.18 41.36 50.19
CA ASN A 316 15.07 41.29 51.66
C ASN A 316 16.32 41.80 52.36
N ILE A 317 17.52 41.64 51.77
CA ILE A 317 18.73 42.21 52.29
C ILE A 317 18.66 43.75 52.21
N ILE A 318 18.21 44.28 51.10
CA ILE A 318 18.09 45.71 50.81
C ILE A 318 17.02 46.34 51.76
N ASP A 319 15.90 45.72 51.94
CA ASP A 319 14.78 46.20 52.77
C ASP A 319 15.09 46.26 54.31
N THR A 320 16.18 45.59 54.73
CA THR A 320 16.65 45.70 56.13
C THR A 320 17.26 47.05 56.50
N PHE A 321 17.60 47.85 55.49
CA PHE A 321 18.12 49.18 55.73
C PHE A 321 16.98 50.24 55.53
N THR A 322 16.41 50.70 56.62
CA THR A 322 15.18 51.55 56.66
C THR A 322 15.42 53.05 56.73
N ASP A 323 16.62 53.54 56.57
CA ASP A 323 16.96 54.99 56.59
C ASP A 323 16.57 55.65 55.27
N GLU A 324 15.77 56.77 55.31
CA GLU A 324 15.27 57.43 54.11
C GLU A 324 16.43 57.95 53.23
N ASP A 325 17.50 58.46 53.79
CA ASP A 325 18.65 58.98 53.06
C ASP A 325 19.41 57.89 52.33
N TYR A 326 19.49 56.72 52.95
CA TYR A 326 20.07 55.49 52.34
C TYR A 326 19.17 55.00 51.20
N LEU A 327 17.87 54.96 51.38
CA LEU A 327 16.90 54.53 50.41
C LEU A 327 16.93 55.42 49.16
N ASP A 328 17.04 56.76 49.27
CA ASP A 328 17.14 57.70 48.18
C ASP A 328 18.48 57.49 47.36
N LYS A 329 19.57 57.35 48.05
CA LYS A 329 20.88 57.05 47.37
C LYS A 329 20.88 55.70 46.66
N ARG A 330 20.26 54.72 47.29
CA ARG A 330 20.09 53.36 46.79
C ARG A 330 19.21 53.38 45.54
N GLU A 331 18.09 54.04 45.54
CA GLU A 331 17.21 54.18 44.40
C GLU A 331 17.88 54.85 43.21
N LYS A 332 18.60 55.96 43.45
CA LYS A 332 19.43 56.65 42.44
C LYS A 332 20.49 55.73 41.87
N LEU A 333 21.13 54.87 42.65
CA LEU A 333 22.13 53.93 42.20
C LEU A 333 21.48 52.82 41.31
N GLN A 334 20.29 52.32 41.70
CA GLN A 334 19.53 51.34 40.96
C GLN A 334 19.04 51.88 39.60
N GLU A 335 18.48 53.06 39.60
CA GLU A 335 18.05 53.74 38.36
C GLU A 335 19.21 53.95 37.39
N ASN A 336 20.32 54.46 37.93
CA ASN A 336 21.55 54.65 37.13
C ASN A 336 22.07 53.35 36.54
N HIS A 337 22.05 52.28 37.32
CA HIS A 337 22.48 50.93 36.88
C HIS A 337 21.54 50.37 35.79
N LYS A 338 20.20 50.50 35.94
CA LYS A 338 19.23 50.12 34.93
C LYS A 338 19.45 50.87 33.60
N ALA A 339 19.63 52.21 33.70
CA ALA A 339 19.88 53.04 32.54
C ALA A 339 21.18 52.64 31.80
N LEU A 340 22.22 52.34 32.54
CA LEU A 340 23.52 51.91 31.99
C LEU A 340 23.42 50.57 31.27
N ILE A 341 22.73 49.58 31.88
CA ILE A 341 22.50 48.25 31.27
C ILE A 341 21.66 48.40 29.99
N TYR A 342 20.59 49.17 30.04
CA TYR A 342 19.74 49.38 28.85
C TYR A 342 20.53 49.96 27.68
N LEU A 343 21.35 51.02 27.91
CA LEU A 343 22.16 51.63 26.87
C LEU A 343 23.22 50.65 26.30
N LYS A 344 23.88 49.88 27.20
CA LYS A 344 24.87 48.89 26.75
C LYS A 344 24.22 47.77 25.91
N GLN A 345 23.05 47.29 26.29
CA GLN A 345 22.32 46.29 25.50
C GLN A 345 21.85 46.84 24.14
N SER A 346 21.28 48.06 24.15
CA SER A 346 20.87 48.69 22.91
C SER A 346 22.05 48.79 21.93
N LYS A 347 23.26 49.20 22.44
CA LYS A 347 24.47 49.24 21.66
C LYS A 347 24.85 47.85 21.12
N GLU A 348 24.81 46.81 21.96
CA GLU A 348 25.17 45.44 21.58
C GLU A 348 24.22 44.88 20.51
N VAL A 349 22.90 45.10 20.68
CA VAL A 349 21.89 44.66 19.70
C VAL A 349 22.13 45.31 18.33
N VAL A 350 22.36 46.63 18.33
CA VAL A 350 22.64 47.35 17.06
C VAL A 350 23.91 46.86 16.41
N LEU A 351 25.00 46.74 17.17
CA LEU A 351 26.26 46.27 16.61
C LEU A 351 26.20 44.84 16.10
N THR A 352 25.49 43.95 16.85
CA THR A 352 25.26 42.56 16.44
C THR A 352 24.41 42.48 15.16
N PHE A 353 23.39 43.34 15.07
CA PHE A 353 22.55 43.41 13.85
C PHE A 353 23.35 43.86 12.65
N ILE A 354 24.18 44.90 12.82
CA ILE A 354 25.08 45.41 11.76
C ILE A 354 26.07 44.29 11.35
N GLU A 355 26.68 43.57 12.31
CA GLU A 355 27.57 42.44 11.99
C GLU A 355 26.85 41.32 11.23
N LYS A 356 25.61 40.97 11.60
CA LYS A 356 24.80 40.00 10.86
C LYS A 356 24.57 40.47 9.44
N LEU A 357 24.18 41.73 9.25
CA LEU A 357 24.00 42.31 7.93
C LEU A 357 25.30 42.25 7.11
N LYS A 358 26.42 42.58 7.72
CA LYS A 358 27.74 42.49 7.07
C LYS A 358 28.10 41.08 6.67
N ARG A 359 27.78 40.08 7.51
CA ARG A 359 28.01 38.65 7.20
C ARG A 359 27.13 38.19 6.04
N VAL A 360 25.86 38.56 6.02
CA VAL A 360 24.94 38.23 4.92
C VAL A 360 25.44 38.82 3.61
N VAL A 361 25.80 40.08 3.63
CA VAL A 361 26.34 40.79 2.45
C VAL A 361 27.70 40.21 1.99
N ASN A 362 28.59 39.88 2.90
CA ASN A 362 29.86 39.26 2.56
C ASN A 362 29.73 37.81 2.10
N PHE A 363 28.75 37.08 2.59
CA PHE A 363 28.52 35.69 2.20
C PHE A 363 28.06 35.56 0.73
N GLU A 364 27.28 36.52 0.24
CA GLU A 364 26.82 36.53 -1.15
C GLU A 364 27.78 37.16 -2.15
N SER A 365 28.93 37.67 -1.73
CA SER A 365 29.62 38.68 -2.51
C SER A 365 31.07 38.49 -2.83
N LYS A 366 31.58 37.32 -3.06
CA LYS A 366 32.91 37.22 -3.66
C LYS A 366 32.92 37.40 -5.18
N GLU A 367 31.80 37.28 -5.87
CA GLU A 367 31.74 37.53 -7.31
C GLU A 367 30.46 38.28 -7.70
N ASN A 368 30.58 39.30 -8.51
CA ASN A 368 29.42 39.85 -9.21
C ASN A 368 28.92 38.80 -10.22
N MET A 369 27.63 38.61 -10.31
CA MET A 369 27.09 37.80 -11.39
C MET A 369 27.52 38.39 -12.74
N GLU A 370 27.98 37.53 -13.66
CA GLU A 370 28.15 37.96 -15.05
C GLU A 370 26.77 38.45 -15.55
N GLU A 371 26.75 39.72 -15.98
CA GLU A 371 25.51 40.34 -16.46
C GLU A 371 25.05 39.72 -17.78
N LYS A 372 24.27 38.65 -17.71
CA LYS A 372 23.70 37.94 -18.88
C LYS A 372 22.28 38.38 -19.21
N ASN A 373 21.59 38.99 -18.27
CA ASN A 373 20.21 39.44 -18.41
C ASN A 373 19.90 40.63 -17.47
N SER A 374 18.67 41.17 -17.58
CA SER A 374 18.21 42.30 -16.77
C SER A 374 18.12 42.01 -15.28
N TYR A 375 17.88 40.76 -14.91
CA TYR A 375 17.82 40.35 -13.49
C TYR A 375 19.21 40.39 -12.85
N ASP A 376 20.26 39.93 -13.55
CA ASP A 376 21.63 39.94 -13.08
C ASP A 376 22.08 41.38 -12.86
N LYS A 377 21.68 42.30 -13.75
CA LYS A 377 21.96 43.72 -13.63
C LYS A 377 21.26 44.34 -12.41
N VAL A 378 20.00 44.02 -12.18
CA VAL A 378 19.26 44.48 -11.02
C VAL A 378 19.87 43.93 -9.74
N TYR A 379 20.26 42.64 -9.72
CA TYR A 379 20.92 42.01 -8.59
C TYR A 379 22.24 42.71 -8.24
N ASN A 380 23.11 42.92 -9.21
CA ASN A 380 24.38 43.58 -8.99
C ASN A 380 24.18 45.03 -8.51
N GLN A 381 23.16 45.72 -9.02
CA GLN A 381 22.85 47.09 -8.63
C GLN A 381 22.29 47.17 -7.20
N LEU A 382 21.41 46.26 -6.81
CA LEU A 382 20.90 46.13 -5.45
C LEU A 382 22.05 45.83 -4.47
N LYS A 383 22.90 44.88 -4.81
CA LYS A 383 24.10 44.52 -4.03
C LYS A 383 25.01 45.72 -3.81
N GLN A 384 25.35 46.46 -4.88
CA GLN A 384 26.16 47.67 -4.77
C GLN A 384 25.52 48.73 -3.87
N ASN A 385 24.21 48.92 -3.96
CA ASN A 385 23.47 49.86 -3.13
C ASN A 385 23.55 49.47 -1.66
N ILE A 386 23.29 48.19 -1.34
CA ILE A 386 23.40 47.69 0.03
C ILE A 386 24.80 47.83 0.58
N CYS A 387 25.83 47.52 -0.21
CA CYS A 387 27.21 47.69 0.20
C CYS A 387 27.53 49.18 0.49
N LYS A 388 27.08 50.11 -0.36
CA LYS A 388 27.25 51.55 -0.11
C LYS A 388 26.57 52.01 1.17
N GLU A 389 25.33 51.58 1.42
CA GLU A 389 24.62 51.91 2.67
C GLU A 389 25.37 51.37 3.90
N LEU A 390 25.88 50.15 3.83
CA LEU A 390 26.66 49.56 4.92
C LEU A 390 28.01 50.29 5.14
N GLU A 391 28.66 50.72 4.07
CA GLU A 391 29.88 51.55 4.16
C GLU A 391 29.58 52.91 4.77
N GLU A 392 28.43 53.51 4.44
CA GLU A 392 27.97 54.77 5.01
C GLU A 392 27.63 54.65 6.49
N ILE A 393 26.96 53.57 6.88
CA ILE A 393 26.71 53.18 8.28
C ILE A 393 28.04 53.02 9.03
N ASP A 394 29.00 52.30 8.48
CA ASP A 394 30.33 52.15 9.08
C ASP A 394 31.11 53.47 9.22
N LYS A 395 30.98 54.31 8.23
CA LYS A 395 31.57 55.65 8.25
C LYS A 395 30.90 56.54 9.34
N ASN A 396 29.59 56.47 9.45
CA ASN A 396 28.84 57.17 10.48
C ASN A 396 29.21 56.66 11.89
N ILE A 397 29.37 55.35 12.06
CA ILE A 397 29.83 54.79 13.32
C ILE A 397 31.26 55.26 13.65
N LYS A 398 32.15 55.23 12.66
CA LYS A 398 33.55 55.76 12.82
C LYS A 398 33.60 57.26 13.06
N ASN A 399 32.66 58.01 12.53
CA ASN A 399 32.51 59.47 12.72
C ASN A 399 31.80 59.82 14.03
N GLY A 400 31.52 58.87 14.89
CA GLY A 400 31.00 59.11 16.22
C GLY A 400 29.48 59.27 16.29
N CYS A 401 28.72 58.61 15.42
CA CYS A 401 27.24 58.68 15.50
C CYS A 401 26.73 58.18 16.86
N PHE A 402 27.49 57.43 17.61
CA PHE A 402 27.19 56.94 18.97
C PHE A 402 27.94 57.74 20.06
N ASP A 403 28.77 58.74 19.71
CA ASP A 403 29.60 59.47 20.68
C ASP A 403 28.79 60.10 21.81
N SER A 404 27.58 60.56 21.51
CA SER A 404 26.68 61.10 22.52
C SER A 404 26.23 60.05 23.52
N ASP A 405 25.89 58.85 23.03
CA ASP A 405 25.44 57.72 23.88
C ASP A 405 26.61 57.07 24.62
N ASP A 406 27.77 56.96 23.98
CA ASP A 406 29.00 56.52 24.61
C ASP A 406 29.46 57.46 25.75
N LYS A 407 29.36 58.79 25.52
CA LYS A 407 29.57 59.78 26.59
C LYS A 407 28.51 59.72 27.70
N ASN A 408 27.27 59.36 27.35
CA ASN A 408 26.22 59.10 28.35
C ASN A 408 26.53 57.85 29.16
N ILE A 409 27.01 56.79 28.56
CA ILE A 409 27.47 55.57 29.24
C ILE A 409 28.57 55.93 30.22
N GLU A 410 29.65 56.67 29.76
CA GLU A 410 30.73 57.12 30.64
C GLU A 410 30.23 57.96 31.82
N LYS A 411 29.33 58.93 31.56
CA LYS A 411 28.74 59.78 32.64
C LYS A 411 27.96 58.94 33.65
N LEU A 412 27.17 57.95 33.19
CA LEU A 412 26.43 57.05 34.08
C LEU A 412 27.38 56.17 34.90
N GLU A 413 28.48 55.73 34.33
CA GLU A 413 29.53 54.98 35.05
C GLU A 413 30.21 55.79 36.15
N VAL A 414 30.60 57.04 35.87
CA VAL A 414 31.13 57.98 36.88
C VAL A 414 30.10 58.24 37.98
N LYS A 415 28.85 58.51 37.61
CA LYS A 415 27.76 58.75 38.58
C LYS A 415 27.53 57.53 39.47
N GLN A 416 27.62 56.34 38.91
CA GLN A 416 27.49 55.10 39.63
C GLN A 416 28.59 54.93 40.68
N GLN A 417 29.83 55.29 40.34
CA GLN A 417 31.00 55.22 41.24
C GLN A 417 30.87 56.23 42.38
N THR A 418 30.39 57.46 42.08
CA THR A 418 30.15 58.48 43.11
C THR A 418 29.09 58.04 44.11
N LEU A 419 27.94 57.54 43.60
CA LEU A 419 26.84 57.06 44.49
C LEU A 419 27.28 55.87 45.35
N ARG A 420 28.14 54.98 44.84
CA ARG A 420 28.74 53.91 45.62
C ARG A 420 29.60 54.41 46.77
N GLN A 421 30.36 55.44 46.49
CA GLN A 421 31.23 56.05 47.53
C GLN A 421 30.40 56.77 48.58
N GLU A 422 29.36 57.50 48.20
CA GLU A 422 28.43 58.14 49.13
C GLU A 422 27.66 57.15 50.03
N ILE A 423 27.22 56.02 49.46
CA ILE A 423 26.61 54.93 50.23
C ILE A 423 27.61 54.35 51.21
N GLY A 424 28.84 54.10 50.76
CA GLY A 424 29.90 53.61 51.63
C GLY A 424 30.25 54.54 52.80
N GLU A 425 30.32 55.84 52.51
CA GLU A 425 30.55 56.85 53.55
C GLU A 425 29.35 56.91 54.53
N PHE A 426 28.10 56.88 54.01
CA PHE A 426 26.89 56.88 54.79
C PHE A 426 26.81 55.66 55.74
N LEU A 427 27.06 54.44 55.23
CA LEU A 427 27.08 53.24 56.04
C LEU A 427 28.18 53.21 57.07
N LYS A 428 29.36 53.80 56.75
CA LYS A 428 30.49 53.96 57.65
C LYS A 428 30.20 54.94 58.80
N GLU A 429 29.49 56.08 58.48
CA GLU A 429 29.03 57.02 59.49
C GLU A 429 27.98 56.41 60.43
N LYS A 430 27.16 55.47 59.95
CA LYS A 430 26.17 54.74 60.74
C LYS A 430 26.72 53.55 61.47
N GLY A 431 28.05 53.33 61.44
CA GLY A 431 28.72 52.25 62.15
C GLY A 431 28.57 50.86 61.48
N VAL A 432 28.27 50.82 60.20
CA VAL A 432 28.18 49.57 59.45
C VAL A 432 29.59 49.09 59.04
N ILE A 433 30.00 47.85 59.38
CA ILE A 433 31.28 47.23 59.08
C ILE A 433 31.43 47.10 57.55
N ASP A 434 32.66 47.29 57.02
CA ASP A 434 32.94 47.19 55.58
C ASP A 434 32.40 45.97 54.85
N GLU A 435 32.33 44.81 55.52
CA GLU A 435 31.71 43.58 54.99
C GLU A 435 30.22 43.71 54.65
N ASN A 436 29.49 44.51 55.45
CA ASN A 436 28.07 44.76 55.21
C ASN A 436 27.84 45.71 53.99
N ILE A 437 28.76 46.61 53.74
CA ILE A 437 28.74 47.52 52.60
C ILE A 437 28.91 46.69 51.29
N GLY A 438 29.88 45.78 51.30
CA GLY A 438 30.12 44.90 50.14
C GLY A 438 28.93 43.96 49.84
N ASP A 439 28.21 43.53 50.85
CA ASP A 439 27.04 42.68 50.70
C ASP A 439 25.84 43.47 50.15
N LEU A 440 25.63 44.68 50.63
CA LEU A 440 24.57 45.56 50.11
C LEU A 440 24.84 46.04 48.70
N GLU A 441 26.06 46.43 48.43
CA GLU A 441 26.49 46.83 47.09
C GLU A 441 26.34 45.67 46.07
N ARG A 442 26.80 44.48 46.50
CA ARG A 442 26.58 43.24 45.71
C ARG A 442 25.13 42.94 45.50
N ALA A 443 24.29 43.06 46.56
CA ALA A 443 22.84 42.82 46.47
C ALA A 443 22.15 43.81 45.49
N ASN A 444 22.56 45.08 45.51
CA ASN A 444 21.98 46.06 44.56
C ASN A 444 22.39 45.81 43.10
N CYS A 445 23.65 45.47 42.86
CA CYS A 445 24.12 45.12 41.52
C CYS A 445 23.48 43.82 41.04
N GLN A 446 23.44 42.83 41.90
CA GLN A 446 22.83 41.53 41.60
C GLN A 446 21.31 41.65 41.36
N LEU A 447 20.59 42.54 42.06
CA LEU A 447 19.16 42.70 41.86
C LEU A 447 18.83 43.22 40.45
N ALA A 448 19.54 44.21 39.95
CA ALA A 448 19.31 44.74 38.60
C ALA A 448 19.64 43.70 37.49
N ASP A 449 20.71 42.93 37.68
CA ASP A 449 21.07 41.83 36.76
C ASP A 449 20.03 40.71 36.80
N ILE A 450 19.56 40.32 38.02
CA ILE A 450 18.52 39.32 38.20
C ILE A 450 17.19 39.80 37.58
N GLU A 451 16.81 41.05 37.73
CA GLU A 451 15.58 41.60 37.15
C GLU A 451 15.62 41.60 35.61
N LYS A 452 16.81 41.88 35.06
CA LYS A 452 17.02 41.77 33.62
C LYS A 452 16.90 40.33 33.15
N GLU A 453 17.57 39.37 33.81
CA GLU A 453 17.49 37.97 33.49
C GLU A 453 16.03 37.44 33.62
N ILE A 454 15.27 37.86 34.64
CA ILE A 454 13.86 37.54 34.79
C ILE A 454 13.05 38.05 33.60
N THR A 455 13.34 39.25 33.12
CA THR A 455 12.65 39.88 31.99
C THR A 455 12.95 39.12 30.69
N ASP A 456 14.21 38.74 30.48
CA ASP A 456 14.63 37.97 29.32
C ASP A 456 14.01 36.57 29.34
N LEU A 457 14.05 35.87 30.49
CA LEU A 457 13.41 34.57 30.65
C LEU A 457 11.89 34.61 30.40
N LYS A 458 11.22 35.66 30.89
CA LYS A 458 9.77 35.83 30.63
C LYS A 458 9.48 36.00 29.16
N ARG A 459 10.29 36.78 28.43
CA ARG A 459 10.19 36.95 26.99
C ARG A 459 10.39 35.63 26.25
N GLU A 460 11.43 34.87 26.58
CA GLU A 460 11.70 33.57 25.97
C GLU A 460 10.57 32.56 26.21
N ILE A 461 10.03 32.53 27.45
CA ILE A 461 8.88 31.68 27.79
C ILE A 461 7.65 32.08 26.98
N GLU A 462 7.43 33.38 26.77
CA GLU A 462 6.31 33.86 25.96
C GLU A 462 6.47 33.48 24.50
N GLU A 463 7.67 33.61 23.91
CA GLU A 463 7.97 33.21 22.53
C GLU A 463 7.73 31.72 22.33
N ILE A 464 8.21 30.87 23.24
CA ILE A 464 8.00 29.41 23.16
C ILE A 464 6.50 29.09 23.38
N THR A 465 5.84 29.76 24.30
CA THR A 465 4.40 29.58 24.55
C THR A 465 3.59 29.91 23.30
N ASN A 466 3.96 30.93 22.56
CA ASN A 466 3.31 31.28 21.31
C ASN A 466 3.55 30.22 20.22
N LYS A 467 4.75 29.63 20.14
CA LYS A 467 5.03 28.49 19.25
C LYS A 467 4.17 27.27 19.60
N ILE A 468 4.03 26.97 20.91
CA ILE A 468 3.16 25.87 21.39
C ILE A 468 1.69 26.14 21.03
N LYS A 469 1.19 27.36 21.25
CA LYS A 469 -0.20 27.71 20.95
C LYS A 469 -0.50 27.76 19.45
N GLY A 470 0.48 28.12 18.64
CA GLY A 470 0.35 28.16 17.17
C GLY A 470 0.41 26.80 16.50
N PHE A 471 0.65 25.72 17.24
CA PHE A 471 0.69 24.38 16.67
C PHE A 471 -0.71 23.89 16.26
N SER A 472 -0.87 23.57 14.98
CA SER A 472 -2.04 22.91 14.43
C SER A 472 -1.61 21.67 13.66
N TYR A 473 -2.42 20.63 13.75
CA TYR A 473 -2.25 19.39 13.01
C TYR A 473 -3.43 19.08 12.06
N GLU A 474 -4.28 20.07 11.80
CA GLU A 474 -5.44 19.92 10.90
C GLU A 474 -5.04 19.46 9.49
N ASP A 475 -3.91 19.94 8.96
CA ASP A 475 -3.43 19.52 7.66
C ASP A 475 -2.96 18.06 7.66
N ILE A 476 -2.41 17.59 8.79
CA ILE A 476 -2.05 16.20 8.97
C ILE A 476 -3.31 15.34 8.96
N ASP A 477 -4.33 15.75 9.68
CA ASP A 477 -5.61 15.03 9.77
C ASP A 477 -6.32 14.97 8.42
N LYS A 478 -6.30 16.05 7.63
CA LYS A 478 -6.82 16.03 6.25
C LYS A 478 -6.11 15.00 5.37
N ASN A 479 -4.78 14.96 5.42
CA ASN A 479 -3.99 13.99 4.67
C ASN A 479 -4.30 12.56 5.11
N ILE A 480 -4.52 12.34 6.41
CA ILE A 480 -4.90 11.03 6.96
C ILE A 480 -6.31 10.63 6.52
N GLU A 481 -7.26 11.54 6.53
CA GLU A 481 -8.61 11.28 6.01
C GLU A 481 -8.57 10.92 4.53
N GLU A 482 -7.84 11.67 3.72
CA GLU A 482 -7.66 11.36 2.31
C GLU A 482 -7.00 9.99 2.10
N PHE A 483 -5.95 9.68 2.85
CA PHE A 483 -5.28 8.39 2.82
C PHE A 483 -6.23 7.23 3.17
N LYS A 484 -7.03 7.37 4.23
CA LYS A 484 -8.03 6.39 4.64
C LYS A 484 -9.14 6.23 3.61
N ASP A 485 -9.63 7.32 3.05
CA ASP A 485 -10.69 7.30 2.05
C ASP A 485 -10.24 6.59 0.77
N GLN A 486 -9.04 6.85 0.31
CA GLN A 486 -8.47 6.16 -0.86
C GLN A 486 -8.33 4.66 -0.60
N ILE A 487 -7.80 4.25 0.55
CA ILE A 487 -7.70 2.84 0.93
C ILE A 487 -9.09 2.20 1.00
N ASN A 488 -10.04 2.82 1.71
CA ASN A 488 -11.38 2.27 1.91
C ASN A 488 -12.15 2.16 0.59
N LYS A 489 -11.95 3.09 -0.33
CA LYS A 489 -12.53 3.04 -1.68
C LYS A 489 -12.05 1.80 -2.46
N GLU A 490 -10.76 1.50 -2.41
CA GLU A 490 -10.22 0.32 -3.06
C GLU A 490 -10.63 -0.98 -2.34
N LEU A 491 -10.60 -1.00 -1.01
CA LEU A 491 -11.06 -2.14 -0.23
C LEU A 491 -12.55 -2.44 -0.45
N SER A 492 -13.39 -1.41 -0.60
CA SER A 492 -14.82 -1.57 -0.90
C SER A 492 -15.04 -2.32 -2.23
N LYS A 493 -14.30 -1.96 -3.29
CA LYS A 493 -14.36 -2.65 -4.58
C LYS A 493 -13.94 -4.12 -4.46
N ILE A 494 -12.89 -4.39 -3.69
CA ILE A 494 -12.35 -5.72 -3.47
C ILE A 494 -13.34 -6.57 -2.67
N ASN A 495 -13.85 -6.06 -1.57
CA ASN A 495 -14.82 -6.74 -0.71
C ASN A 495 -16.11 -7.04 -1.48
N SER A 496 -16.59 -6.12 -2.31
CA SER A 496 -17.74 -6.35 -3.18
C SER A 496 -17.51 -7.49 -4.17
N ALA A 497 -16.29 -7.59 -4.74
CA ALA A 497 -15.95 -8.70 -5.63
C ALA A 497 -15.89 -10.05 -4.89
N PHE A 498 -15.38 -10.07 -3.66
CA PHE A 498 -15.39 -11.29 -2.82
C PHE A 498 -16.80 -11.71 -2.42
N GLU A 499 -17.65 -10.77 -2.08
CA GLU A 499 -19.04 -11.04 -1.76
C GLU A 499 -19.82 -11.62 -2.97
N GLU A 500 -19.57 -11.10 -4.17
CA GLU A 500 -20.16 -11.64 -5.39
C GLU A 500 -19.71 -13.08 -5.67
N ILE A 501 -18.42 -13.40 -5.45
CA ILE A 501 -17.91 -14.76 -5.58
C ILE A 501 -18.62 -15.70 -4.59
N SER A 502 -18.71 -15.29 -3.33
CA SER A 502 -19.32 -16.12 -2.28
C SER A 502 -20.84 -16.31 -2.47
N LYS A 503 -21.55 -15.33 -3.06
CA LYS A 503 -22.99 -15.47 -3.39
C LYS A 503 -23.24 -16.45 -4.52
N ASN A 504 -22.33 -16.50 -5.49
CA ASN A 504 -22.46 -17.39 -6.66
C ASN A 504 -22.03 -18.83 -6.37
N HIS A 505 -21.21 -19.03 -5.34
CA HIS A 505 -20.65 -20.34 -4.96
C HIS A 505 -20.90 -20.59 -3.48
N LYS A 506 -21.94 -21.35 -3.13
CA LYS A 506 -22.37 -21.60 -1.73
C LYS A 506 -21.29 -22.23 -0.83
N GLU A 507 -20.33 -22.92 -1.44
CA GLU A 507 -19.23 -23.59 -0.73
C GLU A 507 -18.07 -22.63 -0.41
N VAL A 508 -18.05 -21.45 -1.06
CA VAL A 508 -17.03 -20.44 -0.88
C VAL A 508 -17.39 -19.52 0.28
N LYS A 509 -16.55 -19.48 1.27
CA LYS A 509 -16.74 -18.60 2.43
C LYS A 509 -16.31 -17.16 2.10
N PRO A 510 -17.01 -16.13 2.61
CA PRO A 510 -16.69 -14.75 2.33
C PRO A 510 -15.35 -14.35 2.96
N ILE A 511 -14.56 -13.62 2.20
CA ILE A 511 -13.36 -12.93 2.68
C ILE A 511 -13.67 -11.44 2.74
N THR A 512 -13.23 -10.80 3.81
CA THR A 512 -13.33 -9.33 3.94
C THR A 512 -11.98 -8.77 4.41
N ILE A 513 -11.62 -7.60 3.90
CA ILE A 513 -10.41 -6.86 4.28
C ILE A 513 -10.86 -5.54 4.87
N LYS A 514 -10.30 -5.19 6.03
CA LYS A 514 -10.51 -3.89 6.67
C LYS A 514 -9.15 -3.26 6.98
N TYR A 515 -9.03 -1.98 6.73
CA TYR A 515 -7.91 -1.18 7.21
C TYR A 515 -8.16 -0.80 8.67
N ARG A 516 -7.13 -0.89 9.51
CA ARG A 516 -7.13 -0.40 10.88
C ARG A 516 -5.73 -0.06 11.36
N LEU A 517 -5.64 0.58 12.51
CA LEU A 517 -4.38 0.77 13.21
C LEU A 517 -4.13 -0.40 14.19
N ASN A 518 -2.86 -0.75 14.40
CA ASN A 518 -2.47 -1.79 15.34
C ASN A 518 -2.52 -1.27 16.79
N GLU A 519 -2.84 -2.14 17.72
CA GLU A 519 -2.87 -1.86 19.17
C GLU A 519 -1.46 -1.59 19.77
N ASP A 520 -0.39 -1.95 19.06
CA ASP A 520 1.00 -1.68 19.44
C ASP A 520 1.31 -0.17 19.59
N ILE A 521 0.37 0.70 19.18
CA ILE A 521 0.42 2.15 19.46
C ILE A 521 0.69 2.41 20.94
N PHE A 522 0.03 1.69 21.83
CA PHE A 522 0.18 1.85 23.28
C PHE A 522 1.61 1.57 23.75
N GLU A 523 2.20 0.48 23.26
CA GLU A 523 3.57 0.11 23.62
C GLU A 523 4.57 1.12 23.06
N GLY A 524 4.38 1.55 21.80
CA GLY A 524 5.22 2.56 21.17
C GLY A 524 5.19 3.91 21.89
N VAL A 525 4.02 4.35 22.36
CA VAL A 525 3.89 5.57 23.17
C VAL A 525 4.64 5.43 24.50
N PHE A 526 4.51 4.29 25.18
CA PHE A 526 5.19 4.06 26.46
C PHE A 526 6.71 3.99 26.31
N GLU A 527 7.20 3.32 25.27
CA GLU A 527 8.63 3.24 24.98
C GLU A 527 9.25 4.61 24.68
N ASP A 528 8.59 5.45 23.92
CA ASP A 528 9.08 6.78 23.59
C ASP A 528 8.94 7.73 24.76
N PHE A 529 7.91 7.58 25.59
CA PHE A 529 7.75 8.35 26.81
C PHE A 529 8.87 8.07 27.82
N ASP A 530 9.21 6.80 28.05
CA ASP A 530 10.29 6.40 28.96
C ASP A 530 11.67 6.96 28.56
N LYS A 531 11.88 7.22 27.25
CA LYS A 531 13.11 7.84 26.73
C LYS A 531 13.17 9.36 26.97
N LEU A 532 12.03 10.01 27.03
CA LEU A 532 11.91 11.48 27.06
C LEU A 532 11.74 12.07 28.45
N VAL A 533 11.35 11.24 29.42
CA VAL A 533 11.04 11.68 30.77
C VAL A 533 12.14 11.25 31.74
N ASP A 534 12.43 12.11 32.72
CA ASP A 534 13.45 11.86 33.72
C ASP A 534 13.18 10.56 34.52
N LYS A 535 14.23 9.85 34.91
CA LYS A 535 14.20 8.54 35.61
C LYS A 535 13.37 8.49 36.92
N GLY A 536 12.81 9.61 37.35
CA GLY A 536 11.96 9.72 38.53
C GLY A 536 10.48 9.36 38.33
N PHE A 537 9.99 9.42 37.08
CA PHE A 537 8.61 9.08 36.74
C PHE A 537 8.56 7.73 36.03
N ASN A 538 7.86 6.77 36.61
CA ASN A 538 7.73 5.43 36.05
C ASN A 538 6.33 5.22 35.47
N ILE A 539 6.16 5.44 34.16
CA ILE A 539 4.87 5.24 33.49
C ILE A 539 4.42 3.79 33.51
N GLN A 540 5.33 2.82 33.60
CA GLN A 540 4.98 1.40 33.68
C GLN A 540 4.15 1.12 34.96
N LYS A 541 4.38 1.86 36.02
CA LYS A 541 3.56 1.79 37.22
C LYS A 541 2.11 2.20 36.99
N HIS A 542 1.86 3.08 36.04
CA HIS A 542 0.54 3.59 35.68
C HIS A 542 -0.06 2.89 34.44
N GLN A 543 0.72 2.12 33.70
CA GLN A 543 0.30 1.44 32.48
C GLN A 543 -0.91 0.53 32.70
N SER A 544 -0.96 -0.20 33.78
CA SER A 544 -2.09 -1.07 34.13
C SER A 544 -3.37 -0.26 34.39
N LYS A 545 -3.26 0.89 35.08
CA LYS A 545 -4.41 1.79 35.31
C LYS A 545 -4.93 2.42 34.03
N ILE A 546 -4.03 2.82 33.16
CA ILE A 546 -4.39 3.37 31.84
C ILE A 546 -5.13 2.31 31.02
N LYS A 547 -4.60 1.08 30.94
CA LYS A 547 -5.24 -0.04 30.25
C LYS A 547 -6.59 -0.44 30.87
N GLU A 548 -6.71 -0.40 32.19
CA GLU A 548 -7.96 -0.68 32.91
C GLU A 548 -9.04 0.38 32.61
N TYR A 549 -8.64 1.65 32.63
CA TYR A 549 -9.53 2.75 32.28
C TYR A 549 -10.01 2.67 30.83
N LEU A 550 -9.15 2.30 29.91
CA LEU A 550 -9.50 2.08 28.50
C LEU A 550 -10.54 0.95 28.36
N LYS A 551 -10.40 -0.14 29.12
CA LYS A 551 -11.37 -1.24 29.15
C LYS A 551 -12.74 -0.80 29.72
N GLU A 552 -12.75 0.05 30.74
CA GLU A 552 -14.01 0.59 31.29
C GLU A 552 -14.79 1.43 30.26
N ILE A 553 -14.09 2.23 29.46
CA ILE A 553 -14.71 3.01 28.37
C ILE A 553 -15.28 2.08 27.30
N GLU A 554 -14.55 1.04 26.93
CA GLU A 554 -14.99 0.02 25.98
C GLU A 554 -16.29 -0.64 26.44
N LEU A 555 -16.33 -1.13 27.68
CA LEU A 555 -17.52 -1.77 28.26
C LEU A 555 -18.72 -0.83 28.30
N LYS A 556 -18.52 0.46 28.57
CA LYS A 556 -19.61 1.45 28.60
C LYS A 556 -20.15 1.77 27.21
N ASN A 557 -19.31 1.77 26.20
CA ASN A 557 -19.66 2.20 24.85
C ASN A 557 -19.99 1.03 23.90
N THR A 558 -19.92 -0.23 24.41
CA THR A 558 -20.07 -1.45 23.58
C THR A 558 -19.13 -1.47 22.37
N ILE A 559 -18.00 -0.81 22.47
CA ILE A 559 -16.99 -0.72 21.42
C ILE A 559 -15.94 -1.80 21.71
N ASP A 560 -15.73 -2.68 20.75
CA ASP A 560 -14.68 -3.71 20.82
C ASP A 560 -13.30 -3.03 20.69
N MET A 561 -12.43 -3.18 21.70
CA MET A 561 -11.06 -2.63 21.67
C MET A 561 -10.22 -3.11 20.47
N GLN A 562 -10.62 -4.21 19.83
CA GLN A 562 -10.03 -4.69 18.59
C GLN A 562 -10.42 -3.86 17.36
N HIS A 563 -11.34 -2.88 17.50
CA HIS A 563 -11.72 -2.00 16.41
C HIS A 563 -10.82 -0.76 16.36
N ALA A 564 -10.19 -0.55 15.21
CA ALA A 564 -9.34 0.62 14.95
C ALA A 564 -10.03 1.96 15.22
N GLY A 565 -11.32 2.05 14.88
CA GLY A 565 -12.12 3.25 15.14
C GLY A 565 -12.22 3.63 16.62
N PHE A 566 -12.20 2.64 17.52
CA PHE A 566 -12.22 2.90 18.96
C PHE A 566 -10.94 3.58 19.43
N ILE A 567 -9.78 3.07 19.01
CA ILE A 567 -8.48 3.66 19.40
C ILE A 567 -8.39 5.10 18.88
N GLU A 568 -8.81 5.36 17.66
CA GLU A 568 -8.82 6.69 17.07
C GLU A 568 -9.77 7.64 17.80
N GLU A 569 -10.98 7.20 18.11
CA GLU A 569 -11.98 7.97 18.83
C GLU A 569 -11.52 8.28 20.25
N LEU A 570 -10.98 7.27 20.96
CA LEU A 570 -10.45 7.42 22.29
C LEU A 570 -9.34 8.47 22.36
N TYR A 571 -8.39 8.39 21.44
CA TYR A 571 -7.24 9.28 21.46
C TYR A 571 -7.50 10.64 20.84
N SER A 572 -8.45 10.78 19.93
CA SER A 572 -8.93 12.09 19.51
C SER A 572 -9.54 12.88 20.67
N SER A 573 -10.11 12.19 21.66
CA SER A 573 -10.65 12.79 22.86
C SER A 573 -9.59 13.32 23.83
N ILE A 574 -8.32 12.92 23.71
CA ILE A 574 -7.24 13.37 24.61
C ILE A 574 -6.93 14.85 24.46
N ASP A 575 -7.24 15.44 23.31
CA ASP A 575 -7.10 16.88 23.09
C ASP A 575 -8.32 17.69 23.55
N ASN A 576 -9.41 17.01 23.85
CA ASN A 576 -10.63 17.62 24.35
C ASN A 576 -10.58 17.71 25.88
N LYS A 577 -10.24 18.88 26.41
CA LYS A 577 -10.15 19.16 27.87
C LYS A 577 -11.42 18.86 28.65
N LYS A 578 -12.58 18.71 28.00
CA LYS A 578 -13.85 18.35 28.64
C LYS A 578 -14.10 16.84 28.64
N ALA A 579 -13.27 16.06 27.99
CA ALA A 579 -13.42 14.60 27.95
C ALA A 579 -12.98 13.98 29.28
N ALA A 580 -13.74 13.02 29.78
CA ALA A 580 -13.39 12.29 31.01
C ALA A 580 -12.02 11.64 30.93
N PHE A 581 -11.64 11.17 29.75
CA PHE A 581 -10.32 10.60 29.49
C PHE A 581 -9.18 11.63 29.70
N TYR A 582 -9.36 12.88 29.26
CA TYR A 582 -8.38 13.94 29.45
C TYR A 582 -8.12 14.20 30.94
N GLU A 583 -9.16 14.38 31.72
CA GLU A 583 -9.03 14.64 33.17
C GLU A 583 -8.39 13.45 33.88
N THR A 584 -8.81 12.23 33.59
CA THR A 584 -8.23 11.01 34.20
C THR A 584 -6.74 10.86 33.86
N MET A 585 -6.35 11.13 32.63
CA MET A 585 -4.95 11.06 32.21
C MET A 585 -4.13 12.17 32.88
N LYS A 586 -4.65 13.37 32.99
CA LYS A 586 -4.01 14.48 33.68
C LYS A 586 -3.77 14.19 35.14
N ASP A 587 -4.70 13.54 35.82
CA ASP A 587 -4.57 13.16 37.25
C ASP A 587 -3.51 12.07 37.50
N ILE A 588 -3.16 11.29 36.48
CA ILE A 588 -2.10 10.26 36.58
C ILE A 588 -0.70 10.88 36.62
N PHE A 589 -0.55 12.06 36.01
CA PHE A 589 0.75 12.71 35.84
C PHE A 589 0.94 13.81 36.89
N ASP A 590 2.00 13.71 37.66
CA ASP A 590 2.36 14.65 38.75
C ASP A 590 2.91 15.98 38.26
N ARG A 591 3.31 16.06 36.99
CA ARG A 591 3.84 17.27 36.32
C ARG A 591 3.14 17.51 34.99
N GLU A 592 2.78 18.77 34.73
CA GLU A 592 2.14 19.18 33.45
C GLU A 592 2.96 18.75 32.22
N ILE A 593 4.29 18.87 32.29
CA ILE A 593 5.16 18.47 31.19
C ILE A 593 5.01 16.98 30.84
N HIS A 594 4.90 16.09 31.84
CA HIS A 594 4.75 14.65 31.61
C HIS A 594 3.45 14.35 30.87
N PHE A 595 2.36 15.02 31.28
CA PHE A 595 1.08 14.90 30.61
C PHE A 595 1.13 15.43 29.16
N GLN A 596 1.76 16.58 28.93
CA GLN A 596 1.84 17.16 27.57
C GLN A 596 2.71 16.31 26.65
N ILE A 597 3.83 15.78 27.11
CA ILE A 597 4.66 14.84 26.36
C ILE A 597 3.85 13.59 26.00
N TYR A 598 3.16 13.00 26.98
CA TYR A 598 2.33 11.82 26.77
C TYR A 598 1.23 12.09 25.74
N ARG A 599 0.51 13.21 25.86
CA ARG A 599 -0.52 13.64 24.94
C ARG A 599 0.03 13.78 23.50
N LEU A 600 1.14 14.48 23.33
CA LEU A 600 1.77 14.68 22.03
C LEU A 600 2.25 13.37 21.42
N LEU A 601 2.79 12.45 22.21
CA LEU A 601 3.19 11.14 21.75
C LEU A 601 1.99 10.31 21.26
N ILE A 602 0.89 10.29 21.99
CA ILE A 602 -0.33 9.60 21.56
C ILE A 602 -0.80 10.19 20.21
N LEU A 603 -0.92 11.52 20.11
CA LEU A 603 -1.35 12.18 18.88
C LEU A 603 -0.41 11.89 17.71
N LYS A 604 0.90 11.83 17.95
CA LYS A 604 1.92 11.46 16.97
C LYS A 604 1.77 10.00 16.52
N HIS A 605 1.68 9.07 17.49
CA HIS A 605 1.61 7.64 17.17
C HIS A 605 0.32 7.26 16.46
N LEU A 606 -0.82 7.86 16.82
CA LEU A 606 -2.09 7.68 16.12
C LEU A 606 -2.05 8.13 14.66
N ARG A 607 -1.19 9.08 14.35
CA ARG A 607 -0.99 9.62 12.99
C ARG A 607 0.13 8.93 12.23
N ASN A 608 0.86 8.04 12.87
CA ASN A 608 1.90 7.26 12.21
C ASN A 608 1.31 6.06 11.46
N VAL A 609 0.71 6.37 10.31
CA VAL A 609 0.05 5.38 9.45
C VAL A 609 1.02 4.33 8.90
N GLU A 610 2.31 4.65 8.76
CA GLU A 610 3.32 3.71 8.30
C GLU A 610 3.56 2.61 9.32
N LYS A 611 3.85 2.98 10.58
CA LYS A 611 4.22 2.04 11.65
C LYS A 611 3.06 1.17 12.10
N TYR A 612 1.85 1.74 12.14
CA TYR A 612 0.69 1.10 12.78
C TYR A 612 -0.42 0.68 11.82
N LYS A 613 -0.24 0.87 10.50
CA LYS A 613 -1.22 0.36 9.54
C LYS A 613 -1.32 -1.16 9.61
N ILE A 614 -2.54 -1.66 9.53
CA ILE A 614 -2.80 -3.10 9.44
C ILE A 614 -4.00 -3.35 8.51
N PHE A 615 -3.90 -4.39 7.68
CA PHE A 615 -5.02 -4.90 6.92
C PHE A 615 -5.53 -6.18 7.58
N GLU A 616 -6.60 -6.05 8.33
CA GLU A 616 -7.26 -7.20 8.93
C GLU A 616 -8.04 -7.96 7.88
N VAL A 617 -7.61 -9.18 7.60
CA VAL A 617 -8.30 -10.09 6.72
C VAL A 617 -9.13 -11.07 7.55
N ARG A 618 -10.41 -11.19 7.22
CA ARG A 618 -11.34 -12.14 7.86
C ARG A 618 -11.81 -13.18 6.86
N TYR A 619 -11.85 -14.42 7.27
CA TYR A 619 -12.37 -15.55 6.54
C TYR A 619 -13.59 -16.10 7.29
N ASP A 620 -14.76 -16.15 6.63
CA ASP A 620 -16.02 -16.57 7.26
C ASP A 620 -16.32 -15.83 8.59
N LYS A 621 -16.09 -14.48 8.60
CA LYS A 621 -16.22 -13.57 9.76
C LYS A 621 -15.19 -13.76 10.88
N ARG A 622 -14.32 -14.77 10.82
CA ARG A 622 -13.24 -15.00 11.79
C ARG A 622 -11.99 -14.28 11.35
N ALA A 623 -11.22 -13.75 12.29
CA ALA A 623 -9.90 -13.21 12.01
C ALA A 623 -8.97 -14.34 11.53
N LEU A 624 -7.98 -14.03 10.68
CA LEU A 624 -7.09 -15.06 10.12
C LEU A 624 -6.36 -15.87 11.18
N ASN A 625 -5.98 -15.24 12.29
CA ASN A 625 -5.32 -15.93 13.42
C ASN A 625 -6.18 -17.04 14.04
N GLU A 626 -7.50 -16.97 13.91
CA GLU A 626 -8.46 -17.93 14.46
C GLU A 626 -8.82 -19.07 13.45
N THR A 627 -8.26 -19.06 12.26
CA THR A 627 -8.55 -20.02 11.20
C THR A 627 -7.45 -21.07 11.08
N SER A 628 -7.76 -22.20 10.41
CA SER A 628 -6.75 -23.23 10.15
C SER A 628 -5.64 -22.71 9.22
N PHE A 629 -4.46 -23.32 9.27
CA PHE A 629 -3.33 -22.91 8.46
C PHE A 629 -3.65 -22.91 6.95
N GLY A 630 -4.29 -23.96 6.43
CA GLY A 630 -4.72 -24.01 5.04
C GLY A 630 -5.73 -22.91 4.66
N GLN A 631 -6.65 -22.54 5.58
CA GLN A 631 -7.57 -21.42 5.38
C GLN A 631 -6.83 -20.08 5.35
N LYS A 632 -5.81 -19.90 6.19
CA LYS A 632 -4.94 -18.72 6.18
C LYS A 632 -4.25 -18.57 4.82
N CYS A 633 -3.56 -19.61 4.37
CA CYS A 633 -2.87 -19.61 3.08
C CYS A 633 -3.83 -19.35 1.91
N THR A 634 -5.04 -19.95 1.96
CA THR A 634 -6.07 -19.69 0.95
C THR A 634 -6.50 -18.22 0.94
N ALA A 635 -6.81 -17.65 2.10
CA ALA A 635 -7.23 -16.26 2.18
C ALA A 635 -6.13 -15.30 1.72
N VAL A 636 -4.87 -15.56 2.10
CA VAL A 636 -3.71 -14.80 1.63
C VAL A 636 -3.62 -14.84 0.11
N LEU A 637 -3.64 -16.03 -0.49
CA LEU A 637 -3.52 -16.19 -1.93
C LEU A 637 -4.68 -15.51 -2.69
N VAL A 638 -5.90 -15.65 -2.19
CA VAL A 638 -7.09 -15.00 -2.75
C VAL A 638 -6.96 -13.48 -2.73
N VAL A 639 -6.50 -12.93 -1.62
CA VAL A 639 -6.27 -11.49 -1.47
C VAL A 639 -5.21 -11.02 -2.46
N LEU A 640 -4.07 -11.69 -2.52
CA LEU A 640 -2.97 -11.31 -3.39
C LEU A 640 -3.31 -11.42 -4.89
N LEU A 641 -4.05 -12.48 -5.29
CA LEU A 641 -4.54 -12.62 -6.66
C LEU A 641 -5.54 -11.54 -7.07
N SER A 642 -6.32 -11.02 -6.12
CA SER A 642 -7.36 -10.02 -6.37
C SER A 642 -6.84 -8.59 -6.36
N LEU A 643 -5.68 -8.37 -5.77
CA LEU A 643 -5.01 -7.07 -5.68
C LEU A 643 -3.97 -6.90 -6.79
N GLY A 644 -3.75 -5.66 -7.20
CA GLY A 644 -2.74 -5.33 -8.22
C GLY A 644 -3.23 -5.55 -9.65
N ASN A 645 -2.48 -5.00 -10.61
CA ASN A 645 -2.73 -5.10 -12.05
C ASN A 645 -1.52 -5.69 -12.80
N ASN A 646 -0.37 -5.76 -12.15
CA ASN A 646 0.85 -6.31 -12.75
C ASN A 646 0.73 -7.83 -12.94
N PRO A 647 1.47 -8.41 -13.89
CA PRO A 647 1.56 -9.86 -14.01
C PRO A 647 1.95 -10.48 -12.67
N ILE A 648 1.26 -11.55 -12.29
CA ILE A 648 1.58 -12.29 -11.07
C ILE A 648 2.15 -13.65 -11.40
N ILE A 649 3.31 -13.93 -10.82
CA ILE A 649 4.03 -15.18 -10.96
C ILE A 649 4.01 -15.89 -9.61
N ILE A 650 3.45 -17.10 -9.54
CA ILE A 650 3.34 -17.86 -8.29
C ILE A 650 3.96 -19.23 -8.46
N ASP A 651 4.86 -19.56 -7.55
CA ASP A 651 5.50 -20.88 -7.51
C ASP A 651 4.74 -21.80 -6.55
N GLU A 652 4.17 -22.88 -7.08
CA GLU A 652 3.39 -23.90 -6.37
C GLU A 652 2.26 -23.33 -5.50
N PRO A 653 1.26 -22.61 -6.11
CA PRO A 653 0.14 -22.00 -5.36
C PRO A 653 -0.71 -23.00 -4.58
N GLU A 654 -0.65 -24.29 -4.96
CA GLU A 654 -1.35 -25.39 -4.29
C GLU A 654 -0.66 -25.87 -3.01
N ALA A 655 0.58 -25.48 -2.77
CA ALA A 655 1.29 -25.85 -1.54
C ALA A 655 0.49 -25.36 -0.33
N HIS A 656 0.26 -26.24 0.63
CA HIS A 656 -0.48 -25.94 1.87
C HIS A 656 -2.00 -25.66 1.71
N LEU A 657 -2.58 -25.79 0.52
CA LEU A 657 -4.02 -25.64 0.32
C LEU A 657 -4.76 -26.96 0.41
N ASP A 658 -5.97 -26.92 0.97
CA ASP A 658 -6.90 -28.05 0.93
C ASP A 658 -7.44 -28.26 -0.50
N SER A 659 -7.54 -29.51 -0.96
CA SER A 659 -8.03 -29.86 -2.30
C SER A 659 -9.43 -29.30 -2.59
N ALA A 660 -10.30 -29.23 -1.59
CA ALA A 660 -11.64 -28.64 -1.73
C ALA A 660 -11.58 -27.12 -1.93
N LEU A 661 -10.67 -26.44 -1.23
CA LEU A 661 -10.43 -25.00 -1.39
C LEU A 661 -9.81 -24.67 -2.75
N ILE A 662 -8.90 -25.53 -3.24
CA ILE A 662 -8.34 -25.39 -4.60
C ILE A 662 -9.46 -25.49 -5.63
N ALA A 663 -10.28 -26.56 -5.58
CA ALA A 663 -11.28 -26.84 -6.59
C ALA A 663 -12.40 -25.77 -6.62
N ASN A 664 -12.84 -25.31 -5.46
CA ASN A 664 -14.04 -24.48 -5.37
C ASN A 664 -13.76 -22.98 -5.31
N TYR A 665 -12.64 -22.59 -4.71
CA TYR A 665 -12.34 -21.18 -4.51
C TYR A 665 -11.25 -20.68 -5.47
N LEU A 666 -10.08 -21.28 -5.44
CA LEU A 666 -8.93 -20.82 -6.21
C LEU A 666 -9.19 -20.87 -7.71
N VAL A 667 -9.74 -21.96 -8.21
CA VAL A 667 -10.11 -22.13 -9.63
C VAL A 667 -11.08 -21.04 -10.08
N THR A 668 -12.13 -20.80 -9.31
CA THR A 668 -13.13 -19.76 -9.64
C THR A 668 -12.50 -18.37 -9.66
N LEU A 669 -11.64 -18.09 -8.70
CA LEU A 669 -10.93 -16.82 -8.61
C LEU A 669 -9.99 -16.62 -9.80
N ILE A 670 -9.19 -17.64 -10.15
CA ILE A 670 -8.28 -17.57 -11.28
C ILE A 670 -9.05 -17.28 -12.57
N LYS A 671 -10.16 -17.97 -12.84
CA LYS A 671 -11.01 -17.74 -14.01
C LYS A 671 -11.50 -16.28 -14.10
N LYS A 672 -11.82 -15.67 -12.98
CA LYS A 672 -12.25 -14.26 -12.89
C LYS A 672 -11.09 -13.29 -13.05
N GLN A 673 -9.97 -13.56 -12.38
CA GLN A 673 -8.83 -12.63 -12.35
C GLN A 673 -7.98 -12.69 -13.62
N LYS A 674 -7.86 -13.84 -14.29
CA LYS A 674 -7.12 -13.96 -15.55
C LYS A 674 -7.65 -13.06 -16.67
N GLN A 675 -8.90 -12.59 -16.57
CA GLN A 675 -9.45 -11.62 -17.52
C GLN A 675 -8.96 -10.17 -17.27
N LYS A 676 -8.42 -9.90 -16.07
CA LYS A 676 -8.02 -8.56 -15.62
C LYS A 676 -6.50 -8.39 -15.53
N ARG A 677 -5.78 -9.47 -15.22
CA ARG A 677 -4.33 -9.49 -15.10
C ARG A 677 -3.75 -10.81 -15.58
N GLN A 678 -2.52 -10.76 -16.07
CA GLN A 678 -1.80 -11.98 -16.44
C GLN A 678 -1.42 -12.77 -15.18
N ILE A 679 -1.65 -14.10 -15.25
CA ILE A 679 -1.32 -15.04 -14.19
C ILE A 679 -0.35 -16.10 -14.76
N ILE A 680 0.75 -16.35 -14.07
CA ILE A 680 1.74 -17.36 -14.43
C ILE A 680 2.00 -18.24 -13.20
N PHE A 681 1.66 -19.51 -13.27
CA PHE A 681 1.91 -20.46 -12.18
C PHE A 681 2.92 -21.53 -12.56
N ALA A 682 3.82 -21.86 -11.63
CA ALA A 682 4.47 -23.17 -11.68
C ALA A 682 3.68 -24.14 -10.80
N THR A 683 3.28 -25.27 -11.32
CA THR A 683 2.48 -26.25 -10.59
C THR A 683 2.80 -27.69 -11.03
N HIS A 684 2.59 -28.62 -10.13
CA HIS A 684 2.59 -30.05 -10.44
C HIS A 684 1.17 -30.65 -10.36
N ASN A 685 0.15 -29.83 -10.10
CA ASN A 685 -1.24 -30.24 -9.96
C ASN A 685 -2.00 -30.05 -11.28
N ALA A 686 -2.26 -31.17 -12.00
CA ALA A 686 -3.00 -31.12 -13.25
C ALA A 686 -4.45 -30.67 -13.09
N ASN A 687 -5.07 -30.89 -11.93
CA ASN A 687 -6.43 -30.40 -11.67
C ASN A 687 -6.48 -28.86 -11.65
N LEU A 688 -5.45 -28.22 -11.15
CA LEU A 688 -5.37 -26.75 -11.18
C LEU A 688 -5.24 -26.25 -12.62
N VAL A 689 -4.38 -26.91 -13.42
CA VAL A 689 -4.17 -26.57 -14.84
C VAL A 689 -5.46 -26.69 -15.65
N LEU A 690 -6.16 -27.82 -15.50
CA LEU A 690 -7.36 -28.14 -16.27
C LEU A 690 -8.56 -27.31 -15.80
N ASN A 691 -8.84 -27.31 -14.50
CA ASN A 691 -10.04 -26.69 -13.96
C ASN A 691 -9.99 -25.14 -14.00
N ALA A 692 -8.81 -24.54 -13.87
CA ALA A 692 -8.64 -23.11 -14.03
C ALA A 692 -8.48 -22.66 -15.49
N ASP A 693 -8.54 -23.63 -16.42
CA ASP A 693 -8.48 -23.38 -17.86
C ASP A 693 -7.21 -22.61 -18.25
N ALA A 694 -6.05 -23.24 -18.08
CA ALA A 694 -4.77 -22.68 -18.51
C ALA A 694 -4.74 -22.61 -20.05
N GLU A 695 -4.55 -21.44 -20.60
CA GLU A 695 -4.58 -21.21 -22.05
C GLU A 695 -3.25 -21.59 -22.70
N GLN A 696 -2.16 -21.41 -21.95
CA GLN A 696 -0.81 -21.79 -22.37
C GLN A 696 -0.18 -22.67 -21.31
N ILE A 697 0.45 -23.75 -21.77
CA ILE A 697 1.19 -24.69 -20.91
C ILE A 697 2.64 -24.73 -21.38
N ILE A 698 3.57 -24.55 -20.46
CA ILE A 698 5.00 -24.68 -20.66
C ILE A 698 5.47 -25.87 -19.84
N GLN A 699 5.76 -26.97 -20.52
CA GLN A 699 6.25 -28.20 -19.88
C GLN A 699 7.77 -28.20 -19.85
N LEU A 700 8.33 -28.40 -18.65
CA LEU A 700 9.75 -28.54 -18.42
C LEU A 700 10.09 -30.00 -18.09
N LYS A 701 11.06 -30.56 -18.79
CA LYS A 701 11.65 -31.87 -18.53
C LYS A 701 13.15 -31.70 -18.29
N ASN A 702 13.69 -32.37 -17.31
CA ASN A 702 15.15 -32.49 -17.11
C ASN A 702 15.62 -33.76 -17.73
N GLU A 703 16.35 -33.67 -18.84
CA GLU A 703 16.95 -34.79 -19.56
C GLU A 703 18.48 -34.67 -19.50
N ASN A 704 19.12 -35.53 -18.75
CA ASN A 704 20.59 -35.55 -18.59
C ASN A 704 21.16 -34.20 -18.11
N ASN A 705 20.53 -33.59 -17.09
CA ASN A 705 20.86 -32.26 -16.53
C ASN A 705 20.68 -31.07 -17.50
N LYS A 706 19.97 -31.28 -18.60
CA LYS A 706 19.56 -30.21 -19.51
C LYS A 706 18.06 -30.04 -19.47
N ILE A 707 17.63 -28.78 -19.45
CA ILE A 707 16.20 -28.47 -19.48
C ILE A 707 15.71 -28.51 -20.92
N VAL A 708 14.69 -29.33 -21.14
CA VAL A 708 13.93 -29.39 -22.41
C VAL A 708 12.58 -28.79 -22.18
N VAL A 709 12.16 -27.88 -23.07
CA VAL A 709 10.90 -27.17 -22.98
C VAL A 709 9.99 -27.52 -24.14
N GLN A 710 8.73 -27.79 -23.81
CA GLN A 710 7.64 -27.91 -24.79
C GLN A 710 6.53 -26.94 -24.41
N SER A 711 6.03 -26.20 -25.40
CA SER A 711 4.93 -25.25 -25.17
C SER A 711 3.72 -25.67 -26.01
N PHE A 712 2.55 -25.73 -25.39
CA PHE A 712 1.32 -26.15 -26.04
C PHE A 712 0.10 -25.54 -25.35
N MET A 713 -1.05 -25.59 -26.01
CA MET A 713 -2.34 -25.19 -25.45
C MET A 713 -3.05 -26.39 -24.80
N ILE A 714 -3.93 -26.14 -23.85
CA ILE A 714 -4.66 -27.19 -23.11
C ILE A 714 -5.46 -28.12 -24.01
N GLU A 715 -5.93 -27.62 -25.14
CA GLU A 715 -6.70 -28.34 -26.14
C GLU A 715 -5.86 -29.22 -27.07
N SER A 716 -4.54 -29.21 -26.95
CA SER A 716 -3.66 -29.98 -27.81
C SER A 716 -3.75 -31.48 -27.54
N ASP A 717 -4.40 -32.23 -28.41
CA ASP A 717 -4.52 -33.71 -28.30
C ASP A 717 -3.17 -34.40 -28.23
N LYS A 718 -2.18 -33.88 -28.92
CA LYS A 718 -0.82 -34.43 -28.95
C LYS A 718 -0.13 -34.48 -27.60
N HIS A 719 -0.50 -33.57 -26.68
CA HIS A 719 0.11 -33.44 -25.34
C HIS A 719 -0.83 -33.85 -24.19
N LYS A 720 -1.98 -34.43 -24.51
CA LYS A 720 -2.96 -34.85 -23.52
C LYS A 720 -2.41 -35.92 -22.57
N GLU A 721 -1.59 -36.84 -23.09
CA GLU A 721 -0.93 -37.86 -22.28
C GLU A 721 0.08 -37.26 -21.27
N ASP A 722 0.75 -36.16 -21.64
CA ASP A 722 1.69 -35.50 -20.74
C ASP A 722 0.99 -34.89 -19.52
N LEU A 723 -0.21 -34.30 -19.72
CA LEU A 723 -1.04 -33.82 -18.63
C LEU A 723 -1.57 -34.96 -17.75
N LEU A 724 -2.01 -36.08 -18.36
CA LEU A 724 -2.47 -37.26 -17.62
C LEU A 724 -1.35 -37.86 -16.75
N LYS A 725 -0.11 -37.83 -17.22
CA LYS A 725 1.05 -38.36 -16.47
C LYS A 725 1.32 -37.60 -15.17
N LEU A 726 0.98 -36.31 -15.08
CA LEU A 726 1.11 -35.54 -13.84
C LEU A 726 0.26 -36.09 -12.70
N GLU A 727 -0.88 -36.73 -13.02
CA GLU A 727 -1.84 -37.29 -12.05
C GLU A 727 -1.77 -38.82 -11.94
N GLY A 728 -0.66 -39.43 -12.41
CA GLY A 728 -0.43 -40.86 -12.37
C GLY A 728 -0.90 -41.64 -13.60
N GLY A 729 -1.21 -40.95 -14.70
CA GLY A 729 -1.59 -41.51 -15.98
C GLY A 729 -3.05 -41.97 -16.11
N GLU A 730 -3.44 -42.35 -17.31
CA GLU A 730 -4.82 -42.72 -17.65
C GLU A 730 -5.39 -43.85 -16.77
N LYS A 731 -4.53 -44.80 -16.36
CA LYS A 731 -4.90 -45.89 -15.47
C LYS A 731 -5.38 -45.37 -14.10
N ALA A 732 -4.65 -44.40 -13.53
CA ALA A 732 -5.04 -43.81 -12.23
C ALA A 732 -6.38 -43.08 -12.29
N PHE A 733 -6.67 -42.41 -13.41
CA PHE A 733 -7.96 -41.78 -13.65
C PHE A 733 -9.10 -42.80 -13.72
N LYS A 734 -8.92 -43.85 -14.57
CA LYS A 734 -9.91 -44.92 -14.71
C LYS A 734 -10.14 -45.68 -13.40
N ASP A 735 -9.10 -45.91 -12.61
CA ASP A 735 -9.22 -46.57 -11.30
C ASP A 735 -9.94 -45.68 -10.28
N ARG A 736 -9.73 -44.36 -10.30
CA ARG A 736 -10.48 -43.39 -9.46
C ARG A 736 -11.96 -43.38 -9.86
N GLU A 737 -12.29 -43.24 -11.14
CA GLU A 737 -13.68 -43.29 -11.64
C GLU A 737 -14.36 -44.57 -11.22
N ARG A 738 -13.70 -45.69 -11.37
CA ARG A 738 -14.23 -47.02 -10.97
C ARG A 738 -14.46 -47.13 -9.46
N LYS A 739 -13.48 -46.66 -8.66
CA LYS A 739 -13.56 -46.71 -7.18
C LYS A 739 -14.66 -45.78 -6.61
N TYR A 740 -14.85 -44.64 -7.21
CA TYR A 740 -15.90 -43.68 -6.78
C TYR A 740 -17.23 -43.93 -7.41
N GLY A 741 -17.39 -44.95 -8.31
CA GLY A 741 -18.65 -45.27 -8.96
C GLY A 741 -19.21 -44.19 -9.88
N ILE A 742 -18.32 -43.31 -10.40
CA ILE A 742 -18.67 -42.14 -11.24
C ILE A 742 -18.97 -42.59 -12.68
N THR A 743 -18.47 -43.75 -13.13
CA THR A 743 -18.80 -44.35 -14.41
C THR A 743 -20.28 -44.73 -14.40
N LYS A 744 -21.08 -43.99 -15.14
CA LYS A 744 -22.43 -44.46 -15.53
C LYS A 744 -22.23 -45.72 -16.34
N ASP A 745 -22.49 -46.87 -15.72
CA ASP A 745 -22.70 -48.11 -16.44
C ASP A 745 -23.81 -47.88 -17.46
N LYS A 746 -23.43 -47.72 -18.75
CA LYS A 746 -24.38 -47.63 -19.88
C LYS A 746 -25.13 -48.95 -20.11
N THR A 747 -25.01 -49.94 -19.20
CA THR A 747 -25.57 -51.27 -19.33
C THR A 747 -26.79 -51.56 -18.47
N LYS A 748 -27.36 -50.55 -17.74
CA LYS A 748 -28.62 -50.74 -16.99
C LYS A 748 -29.74 -49.82 -17.46
N ASN A 749 -30.16 -49.92 -18.70
CA ASN A 749 -31.47 -49.54 -19.18
C ASN A 749 -31.83 -50.44 -20.37
N LYS A 750 -31.87 -51.75 -20.08
CA LYS A 750 -32.65 -52.73 -20.80
C LYS A 750 -33.45 -53.48 -19.75
N GLU A 751 -34.53 -52.89 -19.32
CA GLU A 751 -35.77 -53.56 -18.88
C GLU A 751 -36.90 -52.56 -19.01
#